data_7636fd750a4fa7a6d4e5acc1c3255f48
#
_entry.id   7636fd750a4fa7a6d4e5acc1c3255f48
#
_cell.length_a   1.000
_cell.length_b   1.000
_cell.length_c   1.000
_cell.angle_alpha   90.00
_cell.angle_beta   90.00
_cell.angle_gamma   90.00
#
_symmetry.space_group_name_H-M   'P 1'
#
loop_
_entity.id
_entity.type
_entity.pdbx_description
1 polymer ?
#
loop_
_entity_poly.entity_id
_entity_poly.type
_entity_poly.pdbx_seq_one_letter_code
_entity_poly.pdbx_strand_id
1 'polypeptide(L)'
;MTVRSDSAGERPRASQGVWYTRAPEEVTAAFGVDPAVGLSAARAAELLAAHGPNALPEEKRTPAWRRFLLQYRSYMQIVLLAAAAVSLLIKEWTTAVLLIVLTLLNAVVGLRQEGKAESAMNALQSMLKATARVRRDGTEAEIPGEQLVVGDIVLIAAGDQVAADGRIIEASALQIDESALTGESVPAAKDSGTLEGARPAPGDQTNMAFMNTPVTHGSGLLVVTATGVGTELGKISGMLSATEKEVPPLTKELDTLTLWITAAAGLTMIVMFALGRQRDQAWDALFVSAVSLAIAAIPEALPTVTQAILSVGSLNLAKRNAIVKELPSVETLAFTSAINSDKTGTLTMNQMTAVEVVTPTDRYTVSGTGYELAGKIHHAAGSSAGIEDAILPYAVAGDAKLVDGKVVGDPTEGALLVLAHKAGLDVDATREALPRLATLPFDPEYKLMATFNSVFDASGRQVVRCFVKGAVPAVVARAATALAAGETIAWDAGLAARAEEQTARMGGEGRRVMAAATRDLDPAGFDPDGDLLAYVTELRMTSLVGMVDPPREEAKAAVAGAQAGHIRVRMVTGDDVTTGAAIARQLGIPGEAILGADFAAMSEDEQLARIDGIGVVGRVAPEHKVLLANTLKKKGDVVAMTGDGVNDAPAIKAADIGIAMGSGTDVAKNAGRMILSDDNFATIVYAVEQGRRIYDNLTKYIRFVLLLLVTFVLTFLGATVFNIAAGEPFTPPQVLWIHFVVNASFGFALGFDRESPGLMRRRPRPRGESVLTRPVLVTVGLGGLAITVVLLGLITLGRAHFDSVATGQSIAFTAFALCLIVAAFECRSETESVLTPSTFDSKQMNWVALAQFVLAVLVTQMDGFRRLLGTTEIDARQFGWAVLAALALLLLWELGKLLARRSRGT
;
A
#
# COMPACT_ATOMS: atom_id res chain seq x y z
N MET A 1 55.31 15.35 13.01
CA MET A 1 55.31 14.30 11.98
C MET A 1 54.14 14.64 11.03
N THR A 2 54.48 15.23 9.91
CA THR A 2 53.63 15.82 8.90
C THR A 2 52.93 14.68 8.10
N VAL A 3 51.59 14.65 8.14
CA VAL A 3 50.80 13.76 7.32
C VAL A 3 50.60 14.46 5.96
N ARG A 4 51.10 13.83 4.91
CA ARG A 4 50.88 14.19 3.52
C ARG A 4 49.43 14.08 3.19
N SER A 5 48.82 15.16 2.68
CA SER A 5 47.55 15.16 1.98
C SER A 5 47.75 14.55 0.60
N ASP A 6 47.20 13.35 0.39
CA ASP A 6 47.06 12.80 -0.95
C ASP A 6 46.02 13.63 -1.69
N SER A 7 46.45 14.22 -2.78
CA SER A 7 45.67 14.92 -3.77
C SER A 7 44.69 13.95 -4.44
N ALA A 8 43.42 13.98 -4.01
CA ALA A 8 42.33 13.45 -4.81
C ALA A 8 42.27 14.26 -6.11
N GLY A 9 42.45 13.59 -7.25
CA GLY A 9 42.43 14.21 -8.58
C GLY A 9 41.15 15.03 -8.78
N GLU A 10 41.35 16.27 -9.13
CA GLU A 10 40.29 17.17 -9.61
C GLU A 10 39.58 16.51 -10.79
N ARG A 11 38.36 16.03 -10.52
CA ARG A 11 37.41 15.69 -11.59
C ARG A 11 37.16 16.97 -12.36
N PRO A 12 37.16 16.95 -13.72
CA PRO A 12 36.84 18.13 -14.51
C PRO A 12 35.40 18.54 -14.12
N ARG A 13 35.30 19.67 -13.46
CA ARG A 13 34.02 20.36 -13.27
C ARG A 13 33.54 20.71 -14.65
N ALA A 14 32.58 19.96 -15.22
CA ALA A 14 31.79 20.43 -16.33
C ALA A 14 31.30 21.82 -15.93
N SER A 15 31.69 22.84 -16.72
CA SER A 15 31.29 24.22 -16.48
C SER A 15 29.78 24.23 -16.26
N GLN A 16 29.34 24.65 -15.07
CA GLN A 16 27.92 24.82 -14.78
C GLN A 16 27.44 25.96 -15.69
N GLY A 17 27.04 25.59 -16.92
CA GLY A 17 26.43 26.52 -17.86
C GLY A 17 25.13 27.00 -17.24
N VAL A 18 24.89 28.28 -17.33
CA VAL A 18 23.64 28.90 -16.88
C VAL A 18 22.65 28.66 -18.01
N TRP A 19 22.03 27.43 -17.99
CA TRP A 19 21.23 26.91 -19.11
C TRP A 19 19.93 27.69 -19.36
N TYR A 20 19.35 28.32 -18.35
CA TYR A 20 18.18 29.16 -18.46
C TYR A 20 18.40 30.46 -19.27
N THR A 21 19.65 30.90 -19.40
CA THR A 21 20.00 32.12 -20.23
C THR A 21 20.29 31.82 -21.69
N ARG A 22 20.30 30.53 -22.10
CA ARG A 22 20.62 30.10 -23.44
C ARG A 22 19.37 29.74 -24.23
N ALA A 23 19.39 30.03 -25.51
CA ALA A 23 18.35 29.61 -26.44
C ALA A 23 18.33 28.08 -26.55
N PRO A 24 17.15 27.46 -26.83
CA PRO A 24 17.03 25.99 -26.98
C PRO A 24 18.07 25.39 -27.94
N GLU A 25 18.31 26.05 -29.05
CA GLU A 25 19.26 25.63 -30.11
C GLU A 25 20.72 25.65 -29.61
N GLU A 26 21.06 26.63 -28.78
CA GLU A 26 22.41 26.74 -28.20
C GLU A 26 22.65 25.63 -27.16
N VAL A 27 21.60 25.25 -26.40
CA VAL A 27 21.70 24.19 -25.38
C VAL A 27 21.82 22.82 -26.05
N THR A 28 21.00 22.53 -27.03
CA THR A 28 21.08 21.28 -27.81
C THR A 28 22.39 21.13 -28.54
N ALA A 29 22.90 22.23 -29.15
CA ALA A 29 24.21 22.27 -29.79
C ALA A 29 25.36 22.07 -28.82
N ALA A 30 25.28 22.60 -27.57
CA ALA A 30 26.27 22.40 -26.53
C ALA A 30 26.44 20.93 -26.12
N PHE A 31 25.34 20.15 -26.16
CA PHE A 31 25.35 18.70 -25.91
C PHE A 31 25.54 17.87 -27.19
N GLY A 32 25.60 18.54 -28.40
CA GLY A 32 25.73 17.85 -29.66
C GLY A 32 24.55 16.96 -30.05
N VAL A 33 23.33 17.38 -29.68
CA VAL A 33 22.11 16.59 -29.84
C VAL A 33 21.10 17.29 -30.72
N ASP A 34 20.56 16.56 -31.70
CA ASP A 34 19.41 17.00 -32.49
C ASP A 34 18.11 16.58 -31.77
N PRO A 35 17.19 17.52 -31.43
CA PRO A 35 15.93 17.21 -30.79
C PRO A 35 15.05 16.18 -31.51
N ALA A 36 15.16 16.10 -32.84
CA ALA A 36 14.39 15.17 -33.67
C ALA A 36 14.93 13.73 -33.61
N VAL A 37 16.24 13.57 -33.35
CA VAL A 37 16.93 12.27 -33.36
C VAL A 37 17.29 11.79 -31.94
N GLY A 38 17.67 12.72 -31.06
CA GLY A 38 18.18 12.39 -29.74
C GLY A 38 19.62 11.86 -29.74
N LEU A 39 20.13 11.45 -28.61
CA LEU A 39 21.42 10.76 -28.46
C LEU A 39 21.37 9.38 -29.12
N SER A 40 22.51 8.92 -29.63
CA SER A 40 22.64 7.51 -30.00
C SER A 40 22.70 6.62 -28.74
N ALA A 41 22.15 5.42 -28.82
CA ALA A 41 22.18 4.46 -27.71
C ALA A 41 23.63 4.14 -27.24
N ALA A 42 24.58 4.08 -28.18
CA ALA A 42 26.00 3.88 -27.87
C ALA A 42 26.59 5.05 -27.06
N ARG A 43 26.28 6.30 -27.47
CA ARG A 43 26.74 7.50 -26.75
C ARG A 43 26.12 7.61 -25.37
N ALA A 44 24.83 7.30 -25.24
CA ALA A 44 24.15 7.26 -23.94
C ALA A 44 24.77 6.22 -22.98
N ALA A 45 25.11 5.04 -23.48
CA ALA A 45 25.79 4.01 -22.68
C ALA A 45 27.20 4.44 -22.23
N GLU A 46 27.97 5.12 -23.12
CA GLU A 46 29.28 5.67 -22.77
C GLU A 46 29.17 6.73 -21.67
N LEU A 47 28.22 7.67 -21.80
CA LEU A 47 27.98 8.72 -20.79
C LEU A 47 27.52 8.15 -19.47
N LEU A 48 26.65 7.12 -19.48
CA LEU A 48 26.20 6.42 -18.27
C LEU A 48 27.37 5.71 -17.55
N ALA A 49 28.28 5.09 -18.32
CA ALA A 49 29.47 4.45 -17.75
C ALA A 49 30.46 5.47 -17.17
N ALA A 50 30.58 6.66 -17.79
CA ALA A 50 31.49 7.72 -17.35
C ALA A 50 30.99 8.51 -16.14
N HIS A 51 29.68 8.83 -16.07
CA HIS A 51 29.11 9.71 -15.05
C HIS A 51 28.32 8.95 -13.97
N GLY A 52 28.00 7.66 -14.19
CA GLY A 52 27.18 6.85 -13.30
C GLY A 52 25.66 7.07 -13.51
N PRO A 53 24.82 6.32 -12.80
CA PRO A 53 23.37 6.39 -12.92
C PRO A 53 22.81 7.71 -12.41
N ASN A 54 21.70 8.14 -12.99
CA ASN A 54 20.90 9.26 -12.51
C ASN A 54 20.15 8.83 -11.22
N ALA A 55 20.86 8.83 -10.13
CA ALA A 55 20.34 8.47 -8.82
C ALA A 55 20.95 9.39 -7.75
N LEU A 56 20.13 9.70 -6.75
CA LEU A 56 20.64 10.37 -5.54
C LEU A 56 21.55 9.40 -4.78
N PRO A 57 22.53 9.89 -4.01
CA PRO A 57 23.41 9.02 -3.24
C PRO A 57 22.57 8.19 -2.28
N GLU A 58 22.52 6.88 -2.47
CA GLU A 58 22.02 5.99 -1.43
C GLU A 58 22.89 6.18 -0.18
N GLU A 59 22.26 6.18 1.01
CA GLU A 59 23.00 6.09 2.28
C GLU A 59 24.05 4.99 2.15
N LYS A 60 25.32 5.31 2.33
CA LYS A 60 26.41 4.34 2.25
C LYS A 60 26.06 3.17 3.15
N ARG A 61 25.86 2.01 2.57
CA ARG A 61 25.57 0.77 3.32
C ARG A 61 26.62 0.60 4.40
N THR A 62 26.18 0.61 5.64
CA THR A 62 27.10 0.34 6.75
C THR A 62 27.75 -1.02 6.56
N PRO A 63 29.09 -1.14 6.64
CA PRO A 63 29.78 -2.42 6.48
C PRO A 63 29.19 -3.49 7.40
N ALA A 64 29.13 -4.73 6.96
CA ALA A 64 28.52 -5.83 7.71
C ALA A 64 29.08 -5.99 9.12
N TRP A 65 30.39 -5.80 9.31
CA TRP A 65 31.02 -5.84 10.63
C TRP A 65 30.54 -4.73 11.57
N ARG A 66 30.25 -3.52 11.04
CA ARG A 66 29.74 -2.40 11.83
C ARG A 66 28.27 -2.63 12.19
N ARG A 67 27.45 -3.17 11.27
CA ARG A 67 26.07 -3.60 11.56
C ARG A 67 26.05 -4.70 12.63
N PHE A 68 26.99 -5.66 12.55
CA PHE A 68 27.17 -6.68 13.57
C PHE A 68 27.44 -6.08 14.95
N LEU A 69 28.35 -5.12 15.05
CA LEU A 69 28.64 -4.42 16.32
C LEU A 69 27.45 -3.57 16.81
N LEU A 70 26.66 -3.01 15.89
CA LEU A 70 25.45 -2.24 16.25
C LEU A 70 24.39 -3.13 16.93
N GLN A 71 24.34 -4.43 16.64
CA GLN A 71 23.45 -5.37 17.33
C GLN A 71 23.70 -5.39 18.85
N TYR A 72 24.95 -5.15 19.28
CA TYR A 72 25.32 -5.11 20.70
C TYR A 72 24.96 -3.80 21.42
N ARG A 73 24.36 -2.79 20.74
CA ARG A 73 23.77 -1.60 21.38
C ARG A 73 22.39 -1.84 21.98
N SER A 74 21.78 -2.97 21.70
CA SER A 74 20.50 -3.37 22.29
C SER A 74 20.66 -3.58 23.79
N TYR A 75 19.73 -3.07 24.61
CA TYR A 75 19.68 -3.30 26.06
C TYR A 75 19.83 -4.78 26.41
N MET A 76 19.18 -5.63 25.63
CA MET A 76 19.18 -7.08 25.77
C MET A 76 20.59 -7.67 25.63
N GLN A 77 21.32 -7.31 24.60
CA GLN A 77 22.70 -7.76 24.37
C GLN A 77 23.65 -7.25 25.45
N ILE A 78 23.43 -6.03 25.93
CA ILE A 78 24.24 -5.45 27.02
C ILE A 78 24.04 -6.24 28.32
N VAL A 79 22.80 -6.59 28.67
CA VAL A 79 22.50 -7.39 29.86
C VAL A 79 23.09 -8.79 29.75
N LEU A 80 22.98 -9.45 28.59
CA LEU A 80 23.57 -10.76 28.35
C LEU A 80 25.11 -10.74 28.45
N LEU A 81 25.75 -9.70 27.89
CA LEU A 81 27.20 -9.54 28.03
C LEU A 81 27.62 -9.28 29.49
N ALA A 82 26.84 -8.46 30.21
CA ALA A 82 27.07 -8.25 31.63
C ALA A 82 26.91 -9.55 32.44
N ALA A 83 25.87 -10.32 32.14
CA ALA A 83 25.66 -11.64 32.72
C ALA A 83 26.79 -12.61 32.41
N ALA A 84 27.28 -12.62 31.17
CA ALA A 84 28.45 -13.44 30.78
C ALA A 84 29.72 -13.02 31.54
N ALA A 85 29.93 -11.70 31.68
CA ALA A 85 31.10 -11.20 32.45
C ALA A 85 31.00 -11.57 33.94
N VAL A 86 29.82 -11.46 34.55
CA VAL A 86 29.59 -11.91 35.94
C VAL A 86 29.84 -13.41 36.07
N SER A 87 29.30 -14.22 35.14
CA SER A 87 29.51 -15.67 35.11
C SER A 87 30.97 -16.07 35.01
N LEU A 88 31.78 -15.32 34.24
CA LEU A 88 33.24 -15.50 34.17
C LEU A 88 33.93 -15.19 35.51
N LEU A 89 33.52 -14.09 36.19
CA LEU A 89 34.08 -13.70 37.46
C LEU A 89 33.84 -14.73 38.58
N ILE A 90 32.64 -15.35 38.58
CA ILE A 90 32.27 -16.39 39.54
C ILE A 90 32.72 -17.79 39.11
N LYS A 91 33.48 -17.90 37.98
CA LYS A 91 33.99 -19.15 37.40
C LYS A 91 32.97 -20.18 36.93
N GLU A 92 31.74 -19.69 36.64
CA GLU A 92 30.67 -20.48 36.01
C GLU A 92 30.89 -20.57 34.48
N TRP A 93 31.90 -21.37 34.08
CA TRP A 93 32.37 -21.44 32.68
C TRP A 93 31.29 -21.89 31.71
N THR A 94 30.45 -22.87 32.08
CA THR A 94 29.38 -23.37 31.23
C THR A 94 28.38 -22.28 30.88
N THR A 95 27.93 -21.55 31.88
CA THR A 95 26.99 -20.42 31.74
C THR A 95 27.62 -19.29 30.91
N ALA A 96 28.86 -18.92 31.20
CA ALA A 96 29.58 -17.88 30.49
C ALA A 96 29.75 -18.19 29.00
N VAL A 97 30.21 -19.39 28.66
CA VAL A 97 30.39 -19.83 27.26
C VAL A 97 29.05 -19.86 26.53
N LEU A 98 28.00 -20.37 27.18
CA LEU A 98 26.67 -20.46 26.60
C LEU A 98 26.08 -19.08 26.30
N LEU A 99 26.25 -18.10 27.22
CA LEU A 99 25.84 -16.73 27.02
C LEU A 99 26.60 -16.02 25.90
N ILE A 100 27.92 -16.23 25.82
CA ILE A 100 28.74 -15.67 24.71
C ILE A 100 28.31 -16.25 23.37
N VAL A 101 28.15 -17.58 23.28
CA VAL A 101 27.68 -18.25 22.05
C VAL A 101 26.29 -17.71 21.66
N LEU A 102 25.43 -17.51 22.63
CA LEU A 102 24.08 -16.98 22.41
C LEU A 102 24.08 -15.53 21.91
N THR A 103 24.83 -14.63 22.53
CA THR A 103 24.94 -13.24 22.08
C THR A 103 25.47 -13.19 20.64
N LEU A 104 26.42 -14.06 20.30
CA LEU A 104 26.95 -14.19 18.95
C LEU A 104 25.90 -14.72 17.97
N LEU A 105 25.17 -15.76 18.37
CA LEU A 105 24.07 -16.32 17.55
C LEU A 105 22.99 -15.28 17.30
N ASN A 106 22.53 -14.57 18.32
CA ASN A 106 21.54 -13.50 18.22
C ASN A 106 22.01 -12.40 17.27
N ALA A 107 23.26 -11.94 17.39
CA ALA A 107 23.81 -10.94 16.50
C ALA A 107 23.86 -11.41 15.03
N VAL A 108 24.21 -12.68 14.79
CA VAL A 108 24.21 -13.28 13.44
C VAL A 108 22.81 -13.45 12.88
N VAL A 109 21.87 -13.92 13.70
CA VAL A 109 20.45 -14.08 13.30
C VAL A 109 19.84 -12.72 13.01
N GLY A 110 20.04 -11.72 13.89
CA GLY A 110 19.57 -10.36 13.69
C GLY A 110 20.10 -9.76 12.37
N LEU A 111 21.40 -9.89 12.13
CA LEU A 111 22.03 -9.41 10.89
C LEU A 111 21.44 -10.09 9.63
N ARG A 112 21.21 -11.41 9.68
CA ARG A 112 20.59 -12.14 8.55
C ARG A 112 19.15 -11.75 8.31
N GLN A 113 18.38 -11.48 9.36
CA GLN A 113 16.99 -11.07 9.25
C GLN A 113 16.87 -9.65 8.70
N GLU A 114 17.69 -8.71 9.21
CA GLU A 114 17.79 -7.36 8.70
C GLU A 114 18.13 -7.37 7.20
N GLY A 115 19.11 -8.19 6.79
CA GLY A 115 19.48 -8.35 5.39
C GLY A 115 18.38 -8.94 4.49
N LYS A 116 17.60 -9.91 4.98
CA LYS A 116 16.45 -10.46 4.24
C LYS A 116 15.31 -9.45 4.10
N ALA A 117 14.99 -8.72 5.16
CA ALA A 117 13.97 -7.68 5.14
C ALA A 117 14.35 -6.55 4.18
N GLU A 118 15.61 -6.09 4.23
CA GLU A 118 16.18 -5.09 3.31
C GLU A 118 16.14 -5.58 1.84
N SER A 119 16.52 -6.83 1.58
CA SER A 119 16.49 -7.40 0.23
C SER A 119 15.07 -7.53 -0.33
N ALA A 120 14.11 -7.93 0.48
CA ALA A 120 12.70 -8.00 0.08
C ALA A 120 12.15 -6.60 -0.22
N MET A 121 12.48 -5.61 0.61
CA MET A 121 12.08 -4.22 0.41
C MET A 121 12.70 -3.63 -0.86
N ASN A 122 14.00 -3.86 -1.10
CA ASN A 122 14.69 -3.39 -2.30
C ASN A 122 14.13 -4.03 -3.58
N ALA A 123 13.75 -5.32 -3.54
CA ALA A 123 13.09 -5.99 -4.66
C ALA A 123 11.72 -5.35 -4.96
N LEU A 124 10.95 -4.97 -3.93
CA LEU A 124 9.69 -4.25 -4.09
C LEU A 124 9.91 -2.83 -4.62
N GLN A 125 10.89 -2.11 -4.08
CA GLN A 125 11.23 -0.75 -4.54
C GLN A 125 11.74 -0.73 -5.98
N SER A 126 12.45 -1.77 -6.43
CA SER A 126 12.91 -1.85 -7.83
C SER A 126 11.76 -1.98 -8.84
N MET A 127 10.59 -2.46 -8.42
CA MET A 127 9.37 -2.48 -9.24
C MET A 127 8.69 -1.11 -9.37
N LEU A 128 9.12 -0.12 -8.57
CA LEU A 128 8.52 1.22 -8.45
C LEU A 128 9.43 2.32 -8.98
N LYS A 129 10.52 1.96 -9.69
CA LYS A 129 11.45 2.95 -10.23
C LYS A 129 10.75 3.79 -11.29
N ALA A 130 10.88 5.11 -11.17
CA ALA A 130 10.38 6.05 -12.14
C ALA A 130 10.95 5.72 -13.52
N THR A 131 10.10 5.73 -14.54
CA THR A 131 10.47 5.60 -15.94
C THR A 131 10.50 6.97 -16.60
N ALA A 132 11.22 7.10 -17.71
CA ALA A 132 11.27 8.31 -18.50
C ALA A 132 11.12 7.96 -19.97
N ARG A 133 10.30 8.72 -20.69
CA ARG A 133 10.17 8.61 -22.15
C ARG A 133 11.28 9.43 -22.80
N VAL A 134 12.15 8.77 -23.54
CA VAL A 134 13.30 9.39 -24.20
C VAL A 134 13.24 9.18 -25.70
N ARG A 135 13.82 10.12 -26.43
CA ARG A 135 14.06 9.97 -27.87
C ARG A 135 15.55 9.69 -28.07
N ARG A 136 15.88 8.49 -28.57
CA ARG A 136 17.24 8.05 -28.94
C ARG A 136 17.24 7.39 -30.30
N ASP A 137 18.26 7.61 -31.09
CA ASP A 137 18.36 7.09 -32.50
C ASP A 137 17.10 7.34 -33.34
N GLY A 138 16.41 8.48 -33.13
CA GLY A 138 15.17 8.86 -33.84
C GLY A 138 13.92 8.09 -33.39
N THR A 139 14.01 7.21 -32.35
CA THR A 139 12.90 6.43 -31.83
C THR A 139 12.57 6.82 -30.37
N GLU A 140 11.28 6.82 -30.05
CA GLU A 140 10.83 7.04 -28.67
C GLU A 140 10.78 5.72 -27.93
N ALA A 141 11.36 5.69 -26.74
CA ALA A 141 11.39 4.53 -25.87
C ALA A 141 11.21 4.94 -24.41
N GLU A 142 10.57 4.06 -23.63
CA GLU A 142 10.50 4.21 -22.18
C GLU A 142 11.70 3.49 -21.54
N ILE A 143 12.47 4.22 -20.74
CA ILE A 143 13.64 3.67 -20.03
C ILE A 143 13.52 3.92 -18.52
N PRO A 144 14.19 3.13 -17.67
CA PRO A 144 14.36 3.47 -16.25
C PRO A 144 15.01 4.85 -16.09
N GLY A 145 14.45 5.72 -15.26
CA GLY A 145 14.96 7.07 -15.02
C GLY A 145 16.42 7.12 -14.59
N GLU A 146 16.93 6.06 -13.94
CA GLU A 146 18.35 5.91 -13.60
C GLU A 146 19.30 5.82 -14.81
N GLN A 147 18.79 5.49 -15.99
CA GLN A 147 19.57 5.38 -17.23
C GLN A 147 19.60 6.69 -18.03
N LEU A 148 18.98 7.76 -17.50
CA LEU A 148 19.10 9.09 -18.12
C LEU A 148 20.50 9.62 -17.98
N VAL A 149 20.97 10.27 -19.05
CA VAL A 149 22.26 10.93 -19.11
C VAL A 149 22.10 12.38 -19.56
N VAL A 150 23.09 13.21 -19.25
CA VAL A 150 23.11 14.60 -19.72
C VAL A 150 23.14 14.62 -21.25
N GLY A 151 22.23 15.41 -21.87
CA GLY A 151 22.02 15.47 -23.30
C GLY A 151 20.88 14.59 -23.84
N ASP A 152 20.25 13.73 -23.00
CA ASP A 152 19.06 13.01 -23.44
C ASP A 152 17.90 13.97 -23.77
N ILE A 153 17.13 13.65 -24.79
CA ILE A 153 15.86 14.32 -25.11
C ILE A 153 14.72 13.54 -24.42
N VAL A 154 14.05 14.18 -23.48
CA VAL A 154 12.97 13.58 -22.68
C VAL A 154 11.64 14.23 -23.03
N LEU A 155 10.62 13.38 -23.23
CA LEU A 155 9.24 13.79 -23.43
C LEU A 155 8.51 13.74 -22.09
N ILE A 156 7.86 14.83 -21.72
CA ILE A 156 7.08 14.94 -20.50
C ILE A 156 5.64 15.35 -20.81
N ALA A 157 4.68 14.81 -20.05
CA ALA A 157 3.26 15.14 -20.16
C ALA A 157 2.60 15.15 -18.78
N ALA A 158 1.39 15.70 -18.69
CA ALA A 158 0.62 15.71 -17.45
C ALA A 158 0.54 14.30 -16.82
N GLY A 159 0.92 14.20 -15.55
CA GLY A 159 1.00 12.95 -14.80
C GLY A 159 2.39 12.33 -14.72
N ASP A 160 3.34 12.76 -15.55
CA ASP A 160 4.72 12.32 -15.48
C ASP A 160 5.46 13.03 -14.31
N GLN A 161 6.49 12.37 -13.80
CA GLN A 161 7.44 12.99 -12.90
C GLN A 161 8.73 13.33 -13.67
N VAL A 162 9.21 14.56 -13.55
CA VAL A 162 10.48 14.95 -14.15
C VAL A 162 11.61 14.14 -13.54
N ALA A 163 12.25 13.28 -14.33
CA ALA A 163 13.22 12.31 -13.83
C ALA A 163 14.65 12.87 -13.69
N ALA A 164 14.97 14.02 -14.28
CA ALA A 164 16.26 14.71 -14.20
C ALA A 164 16.09 16.22 -14.45
N ASP A 165 17.03 17.05 -14.02
CA ASP A 165 16.95 18.48 -14.35
C ASP A 165 17.20 18.68 -15.86
N GLY A 166 16.34 19.48 -16.49
CA GLY A 166 16.40 19.71 -17.92
C GLY A 166 16.01 21.13 -18.35
N ARG A 167 16.54 21.57 -19.51
CA ARG A 167 16.14 22.79 -20.21
C ARG A 167 14.96 22.43 -21.12
N ILE A 168 13.85 23.14 -20.98
CA ILE A 168 12.65 22.96 -21.80
C ILE A 168 12.94 23.57 -23.18
N ILE A 169 12.78 22.77 -24.24
CA ILE A 169 13.00 23.17 -25.62
C ILE A 169 11.70 23.37 -26.37
N GLU A 170 10.63 22.64 -25.95
CA GLU A 170 9.27 22.83 -26.46
C GLU A 170 8.30 22.72 -25.29
N ALA A 171 7.25 23.55 -25.25
CA ALA A 171 6.20 23.52 -24.23
C ALA A 171 4.83 23.79 -24.86
N SER A 172 3.83 22.98 -24.49
CA SER A 172 2.44 23.17 -24.90
C SER A 172 1.58 23.19 -23.63
N ALA A 173 1.20 24.42 -23.21
CA ALA A 173 0.44 24.64 -21.95
C ALA A 173 1.03 23.93 -20.74
N LEU A 174 2.36 23.80 -20.66
CA LEU A 174 3.07 23.01 -19.65
C LEU A 174 3.05 23.71 -18.29
N GLN A 175 2.62 22.99 -17.26
CA GLN A 175 2.68 23.42 -15.86
C GLN A 175 3.33 22.32 -15.01
N ILE A 176 4.23 22.72 -14.10
CA ILE A 176 4.97 21.82 -13.22
C ILE A 176 4.79 22.30 -11.78
N ASP A 177 4.45 21.37 -10.88
CA ASP A 177 4.38 21.66 -9.45
C ASP A 177 5.80 21.56 -8.84
N GLU A 178 6.34 22.69 -8.47
CA GLU A 178 7.69 22.83 -7.89
C GLU A 178 7.66 23.07 -6.38
N SER A 179 6.51 22.85 -5.73
CA SER A 179 6.30 23.08 -4.29
C SER A 179 7.34 22.39 -3.39
N ALA A 180 7.83 21.23 -3.82
CA ALA A 180 8.90 20.50 -3.11
C ALA A 180 10.25 21.21 -3.10
N LEU A 181 10.51 22.10 -4.07
CA LEU A 181 11.75 22.86 -4.20
C LEU A 181 11.60 24.32 -3.75
N THR A 182 10.45 24.93 -4.00
CA THR A 182 10.19 26.35 -3.81
C THR A 182 9.38 26.68 -2.57
N GLY A 183 8.58 25.71 -2.08
CA GLY A 183 7.59 25.91 -1.03
C GLY A 183 6.29 26.59 -1.50
N GLU A 184 6.18 26.97 -2.78
CA GLU A 184 4.98 27.59 -3.36
C GLU A 184 3.99 26.52 -3.84
N SER A 185 2.72 26.65 -3.46
CA SER A 185 1.70 25.61 -3.72
C SER A 185 1.03 25.73 -5.11
N VAL A 186 1.35 26.77 -5.89
CA VAL A 186 0.78 26.99 -7.22
C VAL A 186 1.72 26.42 -8.28
N PRO A 187 1.25 25.55 -9.19
CA PRO A 187 2.09 25.05 -10.29
C PRO A 187 2.65 26.17 -11.15
N ALA A 188 3.93 26.11 -11.44
CA ALA A 188 4.65 27.06 -12.28
C ALA A 188 4.35 26.83 -13.78
N ALA A 189 3.89 27.85 -14.48
CA ALA A 189 3.78 27.80 -15.93
C ALA A 189 5.18 27.77 -16.56
N LYS A 190 5.38 26.90 -17.54
CA LYS A 190 6.68 26.67 -18.18
C LYS A 190 6.65 27.02 -19.67
N ASP A 191 7.75 27.59 -20.15
CA ASP A 191 7.97 27.98 -21.54
C ASP A 191 9.37 27.60 -22.02
N SER A 192 9.64 27.82 -23.31
CA SER A 192 10.96 27.58 -23.91
C SER A 192 11.80 28.84 -24.09
N GLY A 193 11.33 30.02 -23.65
CA GLY A 193 12.02 31.28 -23.77
C GLY A 193 13.37 31.33 -23.03
N THR A 194 14.16 32.36 -23.31
CA THR A 194 15.41 32.63 -22.57
C THR A 194 15.14 33.63 -21.45
N LEU A 195 15.75 33.40 -20.31
CA LEU A 195 15.66 34.32 -19.16
C LEU A 195 16.89 35.23 -19.12
N GLU A 196 16.66 36.53 -18.94
CA GLU A 196 17.72 37.53 -18.76
C GLU A 196 17.90 37.84 -17.27
N GLY A 197 19.15 37.98 -16.81
CA GLY A 197 19.41 38.44 -15.43
C GLY A 197 20.27 37.55 -14.58
N ALA A 198 20.61 38.03 -13.34
CA ALA A 198 21.43 37.32 -12.39
C ALA A 198 20.62 36.21 -11.65
N ARG A 199 21.06 34.97 -11.74
CA ARG A 199 20.60 33.74 -11.06
C ARG A 199 19.24 33.83 -10.37
N PRO A 200 18.14 33.66 -11.11
CA PRO A 200 16.82 33.53 -10.52
C PRO A 200 16.76 32.25 -9.63
N ALA A 201 15.94 32.29 -8.60
CA ALA A 201 15.65 31.10 -7.80
C ALA A 201 15.06 29.97 -8.69
N PRO A 202 15.16 28.70 -8.32
CA PRO A 202 14.62 27.60 -9.13
C PRO A 202 13.15 27.82 -9.55
N GLY A 203 12.30 28.34 -8.68
CA GLY A 203 10.88 28.64 -8.99
C GLY A 203 10.66 29.74 -10.02
N ASP A 204 11.64 30.63 -10.19
CA ASP A 204 11.57 31.71 -11.19
C ASP A 204 12.13 31.29 -12.57
N GLN A 205 12.69 30.08 -12.68
CA GLN A 205 13.23 29.53 -13.91
C GLN A 205 12.12 28.87 -14.74
N THR A 206 11.30 29.67 -15.42
CA THR A 206 10.15 29.19 -16.21
C THR A 206 10.54 28.27 -17.37
N ASN A 207 11.79 28.26 -17.77
CA ASN A 207 12.30 27.48 -18.90
C ASN A 207 13.14 26.25 -18.48
N MET A 208 13.15 25.94 -17.19
CA MET A 208 13.79 24.74 -16.62
C MET A 208 12.75 23.84 -15.98
N ALA A 209 13.01 22.53 -16.00
CA ALA A 209 12.28 21.52 -15.26
C ALA A 209 13.25 20.81 -14.30
N PHE A 210 12.81 20.54 -13.08
CA PHE A 210 13.66 20.01 -12.01
C PHE A 210 13.28 18.58 -11.61
N MET A 211 14.29 17.79 -11.28
CA MET A 211 14.12 16.40 -10.86
C MET A 211 13.12 16.28 -9.70
N ASN A 212 12.26 15.27 -9.77
CA ASN A 212 11.25 14.92 -8.76
C ASN A 212 10.11 15.94 -8.60
N THR A 213 9.86 16.76 -9.62
CA THR A 213 8.69 17.65 -9.70
C THR A 213 7.64 17.05 -10.65
N PRO A 214 6.35 17.05 -10.26
CA PRO A 214 5.28 16.51 -11.09
C PRO A 214 4.80 17.48 -12.17
N VAL A 215 4.57 16.97 -13.36
CA VAL A 215 3.89 17.69 -14.44
C VAL A 215 2.39 17.65 -14.20
N THR A 216 1.78 18.81 -13.94
CA THR A 216 0.36 18.90 -13.60
C THR A 216 -0.54 19.14 -14.82
N HIS A 217 -0.02 19.80 -15.85
CA HIS A 217 -0.80 20.10 -17.05
C HIS A 217 0.12 20.21 -18.29
N GLY A 218 -0.46 19.95 -19.47
CA GLY A 218 0.22 20.10 -20.75
C GLY A 218 1.28 19.05 -21.05
N SER A 219 2.17 19.39 -21.98
CA SER A 219 3.28 18.54 -22.40
C SER A 219 4.48 19.38 -22.84
N GLY A 220 5.67 18.75 -22.85
CA GLY A 220 6.89 19.42 -23.28
C GLY A 220 8.01 18.46 -23.69
N LEU A 221 9.00 19.01 -24.31
CA LEU A 221 10.25 18.35 -24.67
C LEU A 221 11.39 19.06 -23.94
N LEU A 222 12.25 18.32 -23.29
CA LEU A 222 13.41 18.87 -22.59
C LEU A 222 14.70 18.15 -22.93
N VAL A 223 15.82 18.86 -22.87
CA VAL A 223 17.16 18.28 -22.89
C VAL A 223 17.71 18.19 -21.47
N VAL A 224 18.16 17.00 -21.06
CA VAL A 224 18.72 16.78 -19.73
C VAL A 224 20.00 17.56 -19.53
N THR A 225 20.05 18.41 -18.51
CA THR A 225 21.18 19.28 -18.20
C THR A 225 21.98 18.85 -16.97
N ALA A 226 21.32 18.15 -16.03
CA ALA A 226 21.99 17.60 -14.86
C ALA A 226 21.29 16.30 -14.39
N THR A 227 22.07 15.38 -13.81
CA THR A 227 21.62 14.09 -13.28
C THR A 227 22.13 13.86 -11.87
N GLY A 228 21.41 13.06 -11.08
CA GLY A 228 21.80 12.61 -9.73
C GLY A 228 22.17 13.75 -8.78
N VAL A 229 23.36 13.70 -8.21
CA VAL A 229 23.87 14.73 -7.27
C VAL A 229 24.05 16.11 -7.89
N GLY A 230 24.09 16.21 -9.23
CA GLY A 230 24.20 17.48 -9.95
C GLY A 230 22.88 18.23 -10.05
N THR A 231 21.73 17.59 -9.81
CA THR A 231 20.42 18.23 -9.86
C THR A 231 20.19 19.17 -8.67
N GLU A 232 19.22 20.08 -8.78
CA GLU A 232 18.87 20.96 -7.65
C GLU A 232 18.43 20.13 -6.43
N LEU A 233 17.63 19.10 -6.63
CA LEU A 233 17.25 18.16 -5.57
C LEU A 233 18.48 17.43 -4.99
N GLY A 234 19.45 17.05 -5.83
CA GLY A 234 20.69 16.40 -5.39
C GLY A 234 21.53 17.29 -4.48
N LYS A 235 21.56 18.59 -4.73
CA LYS A 235 22.25 19.59 -3.88
C LYS A 235 21.57 19.73 -2.51
N ILE A 236 20.23 19.69 -2.47
CA ILE A 236 19.42 19.80 -1.24
C ILE A 236 19.49 18.49 -0.41
N SER A 237 19.44 17.33 -1.07
CA SER A 237 19.49 16.01 -0.42
C SER A 237 20.74 15.79 0.44
N GLY A 238 21.87 16.38 0.02
CA GLY A 238 23.10 16.36 0.85
C GLY A 238 22.97 17.10 2.19
N MET A 239 22.00 18.00 2.33
CA MET A 239 21.75 18.78 3.55
C MET A 239 20.67 18.14 4.45
N LEU A 240 19.81 17.25 3.92
CA LEU A 240 18.62 16.71 4.59
C LEU A 240 18.78 15.29 5.14
N SER A 241 19.98 14.72 5.18
CA SER A 241 20.25 13.33 5.59
C SER A 241 19.94 12.98 7.05
N ALA A 242 19.14 13.74 7.78
CA ALA A 242 18.90 13.58 9.22
C ALA A 242 17.42 13.60 9.64
N THR A 243 16.50 13.10 8.82
CA THR A 243 15.11 12.91 9.31
C THR A 243 15.04 11.56 10.01
N GLU A 244 14.83 11.56 11.33
CA GLU A 244 14.62 10.35 12.12
C GLU A 244 13.39 9.58 11.57
N LYS A 245 13.58 8.28 11.31
CA LYS A 245 12.50 7.37 10.91
C LYS A 245 11.49 7.27 12.04
N GLU A 246 10.23 7.52 11.75
CA GLU A 246 9.14 7.41 12.73
C GLU A 246 9.04 5.97 13.25
N VAL A 247 9.15 5.80 14.58
CA VAL A 247 9.09 4.47 15.22
C VAL A 247 7.64 3.99 15.23
N PRO A 248 7.34 2.76 14.77
CA PRO A 248 5.99 2.19 14.75
C PRO A 248 5.33 2.22 16.12
N PRO A 249 3.99 2.45 16.21
CA PRO A 249 3.26 2.48 17.47
C PRO A 249 3.45 1.23 18.33
N LEU A 250 3.37 0.05 17.72
CA LEU A 250 3.59 -1.23 18.40
C LEU A 250 4.99 -1.33 18.99
N THR A 251 6.02 -0.87 18.29
CA THR A 251 7.39 -0.89 18.79
C THR A 251 7.53 -0.03 20.05
N LYS A 252 6.94 1.18 20.08
CA LYS A 252 6.92 2.06 21.25
C LYS A 252 6.21 1.39 22.45
N GLU A 253 5.13 0.67 22.18
CA GLU A 253 4.36 -0.04 23.20
C GLU A 253 5.16 -1.21 23.78
N LEU A 254 5.82 -2.00 22.91
CA LEU A 254 6.69 -3.10 23.31
C LEU A 254 7.92 -2.63 24.10
N ASP A 255 8.51 -1.50 23.75
CA ASP A 255 9.62 -0.89 24.49
C ASP A 255 9.19 -0.47 25.90
N THR A 256 8.01 0.16 26.01
CA THR A 256 7.41 0.52 27.30
C THR A 256 7.18 -0.70 28.19
N LEU A 257 6.65 -1.76 27.60
CA LEU A 257 6.39 -3.02 28.29
C LEU A 257 7.68 -3.70 28.76
N THR A 258 8.69 -3.73 27.89
CA THR A 258 10.03 -4.23 28.22
C THR A 258 10.62 -3.48 29.42
N LEU A 259 10.42 -2.16 29.46
CA LEU A 259 10.87 -1.33 30.59
C LEU A 259 10.19 -1.73 31.92
N TRP A 260 8.86 -1.94 31.91
CA TRP A 260 8.12 -2.38 33.08
C TRP A 260 8.55 -3.75 33.59
N ILE A 261 8.77 -4.71 32.68
CA ILE A 261 9.23 -6.06 33.05
C ILE A 261 10.66 -6.00 33.61
N THR A 262 11.53 -5.21 32.99
CA THR A 262 12.91 -5.01 33.48
C THR A 262 12.93 -4.36 34.86
N ALA A 263 12.04 -3.39 35.12
CA ALA A 263 11.90 -2.79 36.44
C ALA A 263 11.40 -3.78 37.49
N ALA A 264 10.40 -4.62 37.14
CA ALA A 264 9.92 -5.67 38.03
C ALA A 264 11.01 -6.73 38.33
N ALA A 265 11.78 -7.12 37.33
CA ALA A 265 12.92 -8.03 37.50
C ALA A 265 14.02 -7.41 38.39
N GLY A 266 14.33 -6.12 38.17
CA GLY A 266 15.27 -5.37 39.02
C GLY A 266 14.85 -5.31 40.50
N LEU A 267 13.55 -5.04 40.74
CA LEU A 267 13.00 -5.08 42.11
C LEU A 267 13.09 -6.50 42.70
N THR A 268 12.74 -7.53 41.91
CA THR A 268 12.87 -8.93 42.34
C THR A 268 14.31 -9.27 42.69
N MET A 269 15.28 -8.81 41.91
CA MET A 269 16.71 -8.98 42.13
C MET A 269 17.15 -8.34 43.46
N ILE A 270 16.69 -7.11 43.75
CA ILE A 270 16.97 -6.42 45.03
C ILE A 270 16.44 -7.23 46.21
N VAL A 271 15.19 -7.70 46.12
CA VAL A 271 14.57 -8.57 47.13
C VAL A 271 15.36 -9.88 47.34
N MET A 272 15.80 -10.48 46.23
CA MET A 272 16.60 -11.71 46.22
C MET A 272 17.94 -11.51 46.95
N PHE A 273 18.70 -10.44 46.65
CA PHE A 273 19.96 -10.14 47.33
C PHE A 273 19.75 -9.82 48.82
N ALA A 274 18.71 -9.05 49.15
CA ALA A 274 18.39 -8.71 50.56
C ALA A 274 18.06 -9.95 51.37
N LEU A 275 17.12 -10.79 50.94
CA LEU A 275 16.71 -12.01 51.63
C LEU A 275 17.80 -13.08 51.59
N GLY A 276 18.54 -13.22 50.48
CA GLY A 276 19.63 -14.19 50.39
C GLY A 276 20.75 -13.87 51.37
N ARG A 277 21.11 -12.59 51.52
CA ARG A 277 22.10 -12.14 52.53
C ARG A 277 21.63 -12.32 53.96
N GLN A 278 20.35 -12.07 54.21
CA GLN A 278 19.75 -12.33 55.53
C GLN A 278 19.80 -13.83 55.93
N ARG A 279 19.85 -14.73 54.90
CA ARG A 279 19.89 -16.19 55.06
C ARG A 279 21.30 -16.77 54.92
N ASP A 280 22.34 -15.92 54.94
CA ASP A 280 23.76 -16.27 54.82
C ASP A 280 24.11 -17.06 53.53
N GLN A 281 23.34 -16.84 52.45
CA GLN A 281 23.65 -17.44 51.17
C GLN A 281 24.98 -16.89 50.59
N ALA A 282 25.73 -17.77 49.95
CA ALA A 282 26.96 -17.41 49.29
C ALA A 282 26.76 -16.40 48.11
N TRP A 283 27.68 -15.50 47.92
CA TRP A 283 27.57 -14.46 46.89
C TRP A 283 27.49 -15.05 45.46
N ASP A 284 28.24 -16.14 45.21
CA ASP A 284 28.25 -16.83 43.91
C ASP A 284 26.83 -17.39 43.56
N ALA A 285 26.17 -18.04 44.52
CA ALA A 285 24.80 -18.53 44.32
C ALA A 285 23.80 -17.38 44.06
N LEU A 286 23.93 -16.27 44.78
CA LEU A 286 23.08 -15.09 44.54
C LEU A 286 23.30 -14.46 43.15
N PHE A 287 24.56 -14.42 42.71
CA PHE A 287 24.86 -13.93 41.37
C PHE A 287 24.40 -14.85 40.26
N VAL A 288 24.49 -16.19 40.41
CA VAL A 288 23.93 -17.15 39.47
C VAL A 288 22.42 -17.00 39.33
N SER A 289 21.71 -16.90 40.46
CA SER A 289 20.26 -16.65 40.46
C SER A 289 19.91 -15.28 39.84
N ALA A 290 20.72 -14.24 40.08
CA ALA A 290 20.52 -12.91 39.45
C ALA A 290 20.71 -12.96 37.94
N VAL A 291 21.73 -13.69 37.47
CA VAL A 291 21.94 -13.91 36.04
C VAL A 291 20.77 -14.66 35.42
N SER A 292 20.29 -15.72 36.07
CA SER A 292 19.13 -16.48 35.62
C SER A 292 17.87 -15.60 35.49
N LEU A 293 17.59 -14.78 36.51
CA LEU A 293 16.46 -13.84 36.52
C LEU A 293 16.62 -12.75 35.44
N ALA A 294 17.82 -12.21 35.28
CA ALA A 294 18.10 -11.19 34.26
C ALA A 294 17.79 -11.73 32.84
N ILE A 295 18.24 -12.96 32.55
CA ILE A 295 17.94 -13.63 31.29
C ILE A 295 16.42 -13.90 31.18
N ALA A 296 15.79 -14.40 32.26
CA ALA A 296 14.38 -14.74 32.30
C ALA A 296 13.43 -13.57 32.03
N ALA A 297 13.85 -12.35 32.39
CA ALA A 297 13.04 -11.14 32.25
C ALA A 297 13.12 -10.48 30.84
N ILE A 298 13.97 -10.96 29.95
CA ILE A 298 14.19 -10.35 28.64
C ILE A 298 13.44 -11.13 27.55
N PRO A 299 12.51 -10.49 26.82
CA PRO A 299 11.78 -11.14 25.71
C PRO A 299 12.61 -11.22 24.42
N GLU A 300 13.70 -12.01 24.41
CA GLU A 300 14.69 -12.00 23.33
C GLU A 300 14.12 -12.32 21.94
N ALA A 301 13.14 -13.22 21.85
CA ALA A 301 12.55 -13.61 20.58
C ALA A 301 11.51 -12.61 20.03
N LEU A 302 11.02 -11.68 20.86
CA LEU A 302 9.87 -10.83 20.52
C LEU A 302 10.12 -9.90 19.32
N PRO A 303 11.19 -9.10 19.24
CA PRO A 303 11.45 -8.25 18.08
C PRO A 303 11.66 -9.08 16.79
N THR A 304 12.40 -10.18 16.93
CA THR A 304 12.73 -11.10 15.83
C THR A 304 11.51 -11.74 15.21
N VAL A 305 10.62 -12.30 16.03
CA VAL A 305 9.40 -12.96 15.57
C VAL A 305 8.42 -11.92 15.01
N THR A 306 8.26 -10.76 15.66
CA THR A 306 7.42 -9.67 15.16
C THR A 306 7.86 -9.22 13.77
N GLN A 307 9.15 -8.96 13.57
CA GLN A 307 9.70 -8.57 12.28
C GLN A 307 9.48 -9.65 11.20
N ALA A 308 9.64 -10.92 11.57
CA ALA A 308 9.40 -12.04 10.65
C ALA A 308 7.92 -12.13 10.23
N ILE A 309 6.98 -11.96 11.18
CA ILE A 309 5.54 -11.97 10.90
C ILE A 309 5.17 -10.84 9.93
N LEU A 310 5.63 -9.61 10.19
CA LEU A 310 5.37 -8.45 9.34
C LEU A 310 5.98 -8.62 7.95
N SER A 311 7.23 -9.12 7.87
CA SER A 311 7.91 -9.32 6.58
C SER A 311 7.22 -10.37 5.71
N VAL A 312 6.85 -11.52 6.29
CA VAL A 312 6.12 -12.57 5.54
C VAL A 312 4.70 -12.10 5.20
N GLY A 313 4.07 -11.34 6.09
CA GLY A 313 2.78 -10.71 5.83
C GLY A 313 2.83 -9.77 4.62
N SER A 314 3.83 -8.89 4.56
CA SER A 314 4.06 -7.98 3.43
C SER A 314 4.33 -8.73 2.12
N LEU A 315 5.13 -9.81 2.15
CA LEU A 315 5.36 -10.66 0.98
C LEU A 315 4.08 -11.34 0.48
N ASN A 316 3.20 -11.76 1.40
CA ASN A 316 1.92 -12.37 1.03
C ASN A 316 0.96 -11.35 0.42
N LEU A 317 0.96 -10.10 0.91
CA LEU A 317 0.22 -8.99 0.31
C LEU A 317 0.72 -8.71 -1.11
N ALA A 318 2.04 -8.61 -1.31
CA ALA A 318 2.65 -8.36 -2.62
C ALA A 318 2.31 -9.46 -3.65
N LYS A 319 2.27 -10.74 -3.24
CA LYS A 319 1.82 -11.86 -4.10
C LYS A 319 0.35 -11.75 -4.54
N ARG A 320 -0.43 -10.91 -3.88
CA ARG A 320 -1.83 -10.62 -4.16
C ARG A 320 -2.03 -9.17 -4.59
N ASN A 321 -1.06 -8.63 -5.30
CA ASN A 321 -1.09 -7.31 -5.93
C ASN A 321 -1.14 -6.10 -4.97
N ALA A 322 -1.00 -6.30 -3.65
CA ALA A 322 -0.90 -5.21 -2.67
C ALA A 322 0.56 -5.01 -2.23
N ILE A 323 1.26 -4.08 -2.84
CA ILE A 323 2.67 -3.79 -2.55
C ILE A 323 2.74 -2.74 -1.44
N VAL A 324 3.20 -3.14 -0.26
CA VAL A 324 3.38 -2.26 0.89
C VAL A 324 4.80 -1.70 0.89
N LYS A 325 4.95 -0.38 0.86
CA LYS A 325 6.25 0.30 0.82
C LYS A 325 6.95 0.36 2.19
N GLU A 326 6.18 0.34 3.27
CA GLU A 326 6.67 0.46 4.64
C GLU A 326 6.03 -0.61 5.53
N LEU A 327 6.82 -1.42 6.23
CA LEU A 327 6.31 -2.49 7.09
C LEU A 327 5.30 -2.02 8.17
N PRO A 328 5.46 -0.83 8.80
CA PRO A 328 4.47 -0.30 9.74
C PRO A 328 3.07 -0.11 9.15
N SER A 329 2.96 0.07 7.84
CA SER A 329 1.67 0.23 7.17
C SER A 329 0.82 -1.03 7.21
N VAL A 330 1.43 -2.22 7.33
CA VAL A 330 0.72 -3.50 7.52
C VAL A 330 -0.04 -3.52 8.86
N GLU A 331 0.55 -2.93 9.89
CA GLU A 331 -0.10 -2.77 11.19
C GLU A 331 -1.29 -1.80 11.07
N THR A 332 -1.11 -0.66 10.42
CA THR A 332 -2.16 0.35 10.25
C THR A 332 -3.37 -0.19 9.47
N LEU A 333 -3.17 -1.11 8.50
CA LEU A 333 -4.24 -1.81 7.80
C LEU A 333 -5.22 -2.50 8.75
N ALA A 334 -4.72 -3.07 9.86
CA ALA A 334 -5.56 -3.76 10.83
C ALA A 334 -6.59 -2.85 11.52
N PHE A 335 -6.28 -1.57 11.65
CA PHE A 335 -7.11 -0.57 12.32
C PHE A 335 -8.02 0.19 11.36
N THR A 336 -7.92 -0.03 10.04
CA THR A 336 -8.71 0.70 9.04
C THR A 336 -10.20 0.63 9.34
N SER A 337 -10.83 1.81 9.50
CA SER A 337 -12.25 1.98 9.80
C SER A 337 -13.01 2.75 8.71
N ALA A 338 -12.29 3.48 7.84
CA ALA A 338 -12.86 4.20 6.71
C ALA A 338 -11.98 4.04 5.47
N ILE A 339 -12.61 3.78 4.33
CA ILE A 339 -11.96 3.75 3.01
C ILE A 339 -12.64 4.79 2.15
N ASN A 340 -11.90 5.80 1.72
CA ASN A 340 -12.34 6.78 0.74
C ASN A 340 -11.69 6.38 -0.60
N SER A 341 -12.51 5.88 -1.51
CA SER A 341 -12.04 5.38 -2.80
C SER A 341 -12.36 6.36 -3.91
N ASP A 342 -11.38 6.63 -4.75
CA ASP A 342 -11.67 7.25 -6.04
C ASP A 342 -12.60 6.33 -6.84
N LYS A 343 -13.45 6.93 -7.69
CA LYS A 343 -14.37 6.21 -8.56
C LYS A 343 -13.61 5.53 -9.70
N THR A 344 -12.89 6.37 -10.48
CA THR A 344 -12.35 6.00 -11.81
C THR A 344 -11.17 5.07 -11.68
N GLY A 345 -11.17 3.96 -12.43
CA GLY A 345 -10.07 3.01 -12.43
C GLY A 345 -9.96 2.13 -11.17
N THR A 346 -10.59 2.51 -10.05
CA THR A 346 -10.57 1.77 -8.77
C THR A 346 -11.86 1.00 -8.53
N LEU A 347 -12.99 1.71 -8.39
CA LEU A 347 -14.32 1.12 -8.23
C LEU A 347 -14.93 0.75 -9.57
N THR A 348 -14.53 1.46 -10.63
CA THR A 348 -14.96 1.24 -12.01
C THR A 348 -13.80 0.75 -12.87
N MET A 349 -14.10 0.30 -14.07
CA MET A 349 -13.12 -0.30 -14.99
C MET A 349 -12.21 0.73 -15.68
N ASN A 350 -12.54 2.02 -15.62
CA ASN A 350 -11.96 3.08 -16.46
C ASN A 350 -12.07 2.75 -17.98
N GLN A 351 -13.12 2.06 -18.36
CA GLN A 351 -13.43 1.66 -19.73
C GLN A 351 -14.84 2.10 -20.04
N MET A 352 -14.97 3.30 -20.62
CA MET A 352 -16.27 3.79 -21.03
C MET A 352 -16.96 2.75 -21.93
N THR A 353 -18.23 2.49 -21.66
CA THR A 353 -19.02 1.48 -22.37
C THR A 353 -20.28 2.14 -22.90
N ALA A 354 -20.53 2.07 -24.20
CA ALA A 354 -21.81 2.47 -24.79
C ALA A 354 -22.88 1.42 -24.43
N VAL A 355 -23.94 1.84 -23.75
CA VAL A 355 -25.00 0.95 -23.25
C VAL A 355 -26.36 1.21 -23.89
N GLU A 356 -26.53 2.38 -24.49
CA GLU A 356 -27.81 2.73 -25.16
C GLU A 356 -27.53 3.69 -26.33
N VAL A 357 -28.27 3.50 -27.41
CA VAL A 357 -28.34 4.41 -28.56
C VAL A 357 -29.79 4.82 -28.77
N VAL A 358 -30.02 6.13 -28.94
CA VAL A 358 -31.34 6.70 -29.21
C VAL A 358 -31.26 7.47 -30.52
N THR A 359 -32.05 7.07 -31.50
CA THR A 359 -32.25 7.81 -32.73
C THR A 359 -33.53 8.66 -32.61
N PRO A 360 -33.84 9.54 -33.55
CA PRO A 360 -35.07 10.31 -33.51
C PRO A 360 -36.34 9.46 -33.37
N THR A 361 -36.35 8.24 -33.87
CA THR A 361 -37.51 7.33 -33.88
C THR A 361 -37.38 6.14 -32.96
N ASP A 362 -36.17 5.65 -32.70
CA ASP A 362 -35.92 4.33 -32.13
C ASP A 362 -35.02 4.39 -30.91
N ARG A 363 -35.05 3.35 -30.09
CA ARG A 363 -34.17 3.15 -28.95
C ARG A 363 -33.58 1.75 -28.98
N TYR A 364 -32.28 1.69 -28.77
CA TYR A 364 -31.50 0.46 -28.77
C TYR A 364 -30.68 0.31 -27.48
N THR A 365 -30.59 -0.90 -26.99
CA THR A 365 -29.70 -1.26 -25.87
C THR A 365 -28.49 -2.02 -26.40
N VAL A 366 -27.31 -1.75 -25.83
CA VAL A 366 -26.04 -2.38 -26.23
C VAL A 366 -25.59 -3.32 -25.13
N SER A 367 -25.36 -4.58 -25.46
CA SER A 367 -24.86 -5.59 -24.53
C SER A 367 -23.31 -5.69 -24.55
N GLY A 368 -22.73 -6.29 -23.49
CA GLY A 368 -21.29 -6.42 -23.27
C GLY A 368 -20.72 -5.28 -22.43
N THR A 369 -19.59 -5.54 -21.77
CA THR A 369 -18.99 -4.62 -20.77
C THR A 369 -17.59 -4.21 -21.21
N GLY A 370 -17.20 -2.98 -20.91
CA GLY A 370 -15.88 -2.44 -21.23
C GLY A 370 -15.58 -2.46 -22.74
N TYR A 371 -14.37 -2.83 -23.07
CA TYR A 371 -13.91 -2.89 -24.49
C TYR A 371 -14.07 -4.28 -25.12
N GLU A 372 -14.95 -5.12 -24.56
CA GLU A 372 -15.29 -6.39 -25.19
C GLU A 372 -15.99 -6.14 -26.54
N LEU A 373 -15.41 -6.66 -27.62
CA LEU A 373 -16.00 -6.60 -28.95
C LEU A 373 -17.22 -7.54 -29.08
N ALA A 374 -17.30 -8.54 -28.22
CA ALA A 374 -18.47 -9.41 -28.12
C ALA A 374 -19.67 -8.63 -27.55
N GLY A 375 -20.81 -8.77 -28.18
CA GLY A 375 -22.03 -8.09 -27.76
C GLY A 375 -22.95 -7.84 -28.96
N LYS A 376 -24.18 -7.40 -28.68
CA LYS A 376 -25.19 -7.13 -29.70
C LYS A 376 -25.93 -5.86 -29.36
N ILE A 377 -26.40 -5.21 -30.37
CA ILE A 377 -27.35 -4.10 -30.31
C ILE A 377 -28.76 -4.65 -30.45
N HIS A 378 -29.59 -4.43 -29.43
CA HIS A 378 -30.96 -4.90 -29.39
C HIS A 378 -31.91 -3.72 -29.53
N HIS A 379 -32.84 -3.82 -30.44
CA HIS A 379 -33.92 -2.85 -30.58
C HIS A 379 -34.83 -2.91 -29.35
N ALA A 380 -34.99 -1.79 -28.66
CA ALA A 380 -35.75 -1.71 -27.43
C ALA A 380 -37.17 -1.11 -27.60
N ALA A 381 -37.30 -0.15 -28.51
CA ALA A 381 -38.58 0.48 -28.85
C ALA A 381 -38.48 1.30 -30.14
N GLY A 382 -39.61 1.38 -30.92
CA GLY A 382 -39.69 2.12 -32.17
C GLY A 382 -39.84 1.18 -33.38
N SER A 383 -39.60 1.67 -34.60
CA SER A 383 -39.62 0.91 -35.84
C SER A 383 -38.20 0.44 -36.18
N SER A 384 -38.00 -0.81 -36.53
CA SER A 384 -36.66 -1.35 -36.84
C SER A 384 -36.10 -0.72 -38.13
N ALA A 385 -35.19 0.22 -38.03
CA ALA A 385 -34.37 0.78 -39.10
C ALA A 385 -32.91 0.41 -38.91
N GLY A 386 -32.08 0.44 -39.95
CA GLY A 386 -30.65 0.16 -39.88
C GLY A 386 -29.96 1.16 -38.95
N ILE A 387 -29.27 0.66 -37.90
CA ILE A 387 -28.57 1.47 -36.89
C ILE A 387 -27.24 1.95 -37.41
N GLU A 388 -26.69 1.35 -38.44
CA GLU A 388 -25.35 1.60 -38.97
C GLU A 388 -25.16 3.06 -39.35
N ASP A 389 -26.10 3.68 -40.10
CA ASP A 389 -26.04 5.09 -40.46
C ASP A 389 -26.08 6.03 -39.27
N ALA A 390 -26.82 5.63 -38.21
CA ALA A 390 -26.94 6.41 -36.99
C ALA A 390 -25.65 6.40 -36.16
N ILE A 391 -24.82 5.34 -36.28
CA ILE A 391 -23.57 5.14 -35.55
C ILE A 391 -22.36 5.58 -36.38
N LEU A 392 -22.45 5.63 -37.71
CA LEU A 392 -21.34 5.98 -38.62
C LEU A 392 -20.56 7.22 -38.18
N PRO A 393 -21.16 8.35 -37.73
CA PRO A 393 -20.38 9.48 -37.27
C PRO A 393 -19.44 9.18 -36.12
N TYR A 394 -19.82 8.28 -35.21
CA TYR A 394 -18.95 7.88 -34.10
C TYR A 394 -17.75 7.04 -34.56
N ALA A 395 -17.93 6.24 -35.61
CA ALA A 395 -16.85 5.46 -36.19
C ALA A 395 -15.82 6.32 -36.91
N VAL A 396 -16.29 7.34 -37.66
CA VAL A 396 -15.45 8.17 -38.55
C VAL A 396 -14.81 9.35 -37.80
N ALA A 397 -15.60 10.08 -36.99
CA ALA A 397 -15.12 11.24 -36.25
C ALA A 397 -14.41 10.83 -34.96
N GLY A 398 -13.35 10.06 -35.03
CA GLY A 398 -12.52 9.65 -33.88
C GLY A 398 -11.13 9.21 -34.31
N ASP A 399 -10.23 9.16 -33.32
CA ASP A 399 -8.81 8.81 -33.52
C ASP A 399 -8.42 7.51 -32.78
N ALA A 400 -9.29 6.95 -31.93
CA ALA A 400 -9.08 5.66 -31.29
C ALA A 400 -8.94 4.53 -32.31
N LYS A 401 -8.07 3.57 -32.05
CA LYS A 401 -7.75 2.43 -32.93
C LYS A 401 -7.80 1.12 -32.16
N LEU A 402 -8.00 0.03 -32.91
CA LEU A 402 -7.88 -1.33 -32.39
C LEU A 402 -6.51 -1.88 -32.80
N VAL A 403 -5.60 -2.05 -31.85
CA VAL A 403 -4.24 -2.59 -32.06
C VAL A 403 -4.12 -3.91 -31.30
N ASP A 404 -3.84 -5.01 -32.01
CA ASP A 404 -3.76 -6.37 -31.44
C ASP A 404 -4.96 -6.75 -30.55
N GLY A 405 -6.16 -6.34 -30.98
CA GLY A 405 -7.41 -6.61 -30.24
C GLY A 405 -7.63 -5.74 -29.00
N LYS A 406 -6.77 -4.72 -28.78
CA LYS A 406 -6.91 -3.75 -27.70
C LYS A 406 -7.25 -2.37 -28.23
N VAL A 407 -8.12 -1.67 -27.53
CA VAL A 407 -8.46 -0.27 -27.82
C VAL A 407 -7.33 0.63 -27.35
N VAL A 408 -6.84 1.49 -28.25
CA VAL A 408 -5.81 2.50 -27.97
C VAL A 408 -6.40 3.87 -28.33
N GLY A 409 -6.40 4.82 -27.39
CA GLY A 409 -6.94 6.15 -27.56
C GLY A 409 -7.76 6.61 -26.33
N ASP A 410 -8.46 7.74 -26.47
CA ASP A 410 -9.34 8.28 -25.42
C ASP A 410 -10.42 7.27 -25.01
N PRO A 411 -10.75 7.08 -23.73
CA PRO A 411 -11.75 6.12 -23.27
C PRO A 411 -13.15 6.32 -23.86
N THR A 412 -13.55 7.56 -24.13
CA THR A 412 -14.84 7.88 -24.76
C THR A 412 -14.84 7.44 -26.22
N GLU A 413 -13.75 7.72 -26.93
CA GLU A 413 -13.58 7.29 -28.33
C GLU A 413 -13.49 5.76 -28.44
N GLY A 414 -12.81 5.13 -27.47
CA GLY A 414 -12.75 3.67 -27.37
C GLY A 414 -14.15 3.02 -27.26
N ALA A 415 -15.03 3.59 -26.44
CA ALA A 415 -16.41 3.14 -26.32
C ALA A 415 -17.20 3.25 -27.64
N LEU A 416 -16.96 4.33 -28.37
CA LEU A 416 -17.62 4.58 -29.68
C LEU A 416 -17.07 3.66 -30.77
N LEU A 417 -15.77 3.36 -30.75
CA LEU A 417 -15.13 2.37 -31.62
C LEU A 417 -15.73 0.97 -31.41
N VAL A 418 -15.86 0.54 -30.13
CA VAL A 418 -16.47 -0.73 -29.78
C VAL A 418 -17.95 -0.78 -30.15
N LEU A 419 -18.70 0.31 -29.97
CA LEU A 419 -20.08 0.45 -30.40
C LEU A 419 -20.22 0.26 -31.92
N ALA A 420 -19.36 0.91 -32.71
CA ALA A 420 -19.36 0.77 -34.16
C ALA A 420 -19.07 -0.67 -34.58
N HIS A 421 -18.13 -1.34 -33.94
CA HIS A 421 -17.83 -2.76 -34.19
C HIS A 421 -19.04 -3.67 -33.84
N LYS A 422 -19.73 -3.43 -32.73
CA LYS A 422 -20.95 -4.17 -32.33
C LYS A 422 -22.13 -3.93 -33.31
N ALA A 423 -22.12 -2.80 -34.01
CA ALA A 423 -23.07 -2.49 -35.11
C ALA A 423 -22.71 -3.19 -36.41
N GLY A 424 -21.58 -3.90 -36.48
CA GLY A 424 -21.13 -4.59 -37.68
C GLY A 424 -20.27 -3.75 -38.62
N LEU A 425 -19.83 -2.55 -38.21
CA LEU A 425 -18.96 -1.70 -38.98
C LEU A 425 -17.49 -2.13 -38.77
N ASP A 426 -16.79 -2.41 -39.86
CA ASP A 426 -15.33 -2.47 -39.85
C ASP A 426 -14.80 -1.02 -39.89
N VAL A 427 -14.35 -0.51 -38.72
CA VAL A 427 -13.99 0.92 -38.57
C VAL A 427 -12.78 1.27 -39.41
N ASP A 428 -11.78 0.39 -39.52
CA ASP A 428 -10.57 0.66 -40.31
C ASP A 428 -10.89 0.69 -41.82
N ALA A 429 -11.60 -0.30 -42.33
CA ALA A 429 -12.08 -0.32 -43.69
C ALA A 429 -13.02 0.86 -43.99
N THR A 430 -13.87 1.26 -43.00
CA THR A 430 -14.77 2.41 -43.16
C THR A 430 -13.99 3.72 -43.27
N ARG A 431 -12.97 3.91 -42.45
CA ARG A 431 -12.11 5.12 -42.51
C ARG A 431 -11.25 5.18 -43.78
N GLU A 432 -10.77 4.04 -44.27
CA GLU A 432 -10.09 3.96 -45.56
C GLU A 432 -11.01 4.30 -46.73
N ALA A 433 -12.26 3.82 -46.67
CA ALA A 433 -13.25 4.12 -47.75
C ALA A 433 -13.74 5.57 -47.72
N LEU A 434 -13.60 6.28 -46.60
CA LEU A 434 -14.02 7.67 -46.37
C LEU A 434 -12.83 8.57 -46.06
N PRO A 435 -11.97 8.91 -47.01
CA PRO A 435 -10.74 9.67 -46.79
C PRO A 435 -11.00 10.99 -46.08
N ARG A 436 -10.29 11.23 -44.96
CA ARG A 436 -10.36 12.45 -44.17
C ARG A 436 -9.60 13.59 -44.87
N LEU A 437 -10.28 14.70 -45.14
CA LEU A 437 -9.74 15.91 -45.74
C LEU A 437 -9.27 16.95 -44.72
N ALA A 438 -10.05 17.10 -43.61
CA ALA A 438 -9.71 18.01 -42.53
C ALA A 438 -10.31 17.51 -41.18
N THR A 439 -9.77 18.03 -40.08
CA THR A 439 -10.23 17.73 -38.71
C THR A 439 -10.37 19.01 -37.92
N LEU A 440 -11.54 19.24 -37.35
CA LEU A 440 -11.78 20.17 -36.23
C LEU A 440 -11.63 19.38 -34.94
N PRO A 441 -10.53 19.54 -34.19
CA PRO A 441 -10.32 18.78 -32.95
C PRO A 441 -11.34 19.16 -31.87
N PHE A 442 -11.47 18.34 -30.84
CA PHE A 442 -12.30 18.68 -29.69
C PHE A 442 -11.74 19.89 -28.94
N ASP A 443 -12.62 20.82 -28.62
CA ASP A 443 -12.29 21.96 -27.76
C ASP A 443 -13.38 22.16 -26.70
N PRO A 444 -13.00 22.45 -25.43
CA PRO A 444 -13.95 22.70 -24.33
C PRO A 444 -14.87 23.91 -24.54
N GLU A 445 -14.49 24.87 -25.40
CA GLU A 445 -15.28 26.08 -25.69
C GLU A 445 -16.52 25.75 -26.54
N TYR A 446 -16.34 25.06 -27.68
CA TYR A 446 -17.45 24.65 -28.53
C TYR A 446 -17.98 23.23 -28.29
N LYS A 447 -17.30 22.41 -27.48
CA LYS A 447 -17.71 21.10 -26.92
C LYS A 447 -18.10 20.06 -27.97
N LEU A 448 -17.45 20.05 -29.12
CA LEU A 448 -17.63 19.07 -30.19
C LEU A 448 -16.32 18.80 -30.91
N MET A 449 -16.31 17.74 -31.72
CA MET A 449 -15.26 17.39 -32.67
C MET A 449 -15.93 17.11 -34.00
N ALA A 450 -15.30 17.48 -35.11
CA ALA A 450 -15.77 17.17 -36.47
C ALA A 450 -14.65 16.68 -37.37
N THR A 451 -14.97 15.79 -38.29
CA THR A 451 -14.10 15.38 -39.39
C THR A 451 -14.80 15.61 -40.69
N PHE A 452 -14.04 16.06 -41.70
CA PHE A 452 -14.52 16.35 -43.02
C PHE A 452 -13.96 15.30 -43.99
N ASN A 453 -14.84 14.51 -44.59
CA ASN A 453 -14.45 13.33 -45.34
C ASN A 453 -15.03 13.35 -46.75
N SER A 454 -14.26 12.86 -47.74
CA SER A 454 -14.75 12.70 -49.11
C SER A 454 -15.69 11.48 -49.19
N VAL A 455 -16.93 11.71 -49.61
CA VAL A 455 -18.00 10.68 -49.63
C VAL A 455 -18.78 10.79 -50.94
N PHE A 456 -19.35 9.69 -51.43
CA PHE A 456 -20.37 9.71 -52.50
C PHE A 456 -21.75 9.69 -51.86
N ASP A 457 -22.63 10.66 -52.24
CA ASP A 457 -24.01 10.68 -51.80
C ASP A 457 -24.86 9.57 -52.48
N ALA A 458 -26.10 9.44 -52.07
CA ALA A 458 -27.01 8.41 -52.65
C ALA A 458 -27.25 8.56 -54.16
N SER A 459 -26.93 9.74 -54.75
CA SER A 459 -27.03 9.99 -56.21
C SER A 459 -25.73 9.66 -56.92
N GLY A 460 -24.68 9.25 -56.22
CA GLY A 460 -23.32 9.01 -56.77
C GLY A 460 -22.52 10.26 -56.97
N ARG A 461 -22.92 11.42 -56.44
CA ARG A 461 -22.16 12.70 -56.50
C ARG A 461 -21.16 12.77 -55.32
N GLN A 462 -19.94 13.18 -55.60
CA GLN A 462 -18.96 13.41 -54.56
C GLN A 462 -19.32 14.66 -53.77
N VAL A 463 -19.34 14.50 -52.45
CA VAL A 463 -19.61 15.56 -51.43
C VAL A 463 -18.53 15.52 -50.35
N VAL A 464 -18.36 16.62 -49.66
CA VAL A 464 -17.58 16.64 -48.38
C VAL A 464 -18.58 16.46 -47.25
N ARG A 465 -18.52 15.32 -46.61
CA ARG A 465 -19.39 15.03 -45.45
C ARG A 465 -18.68 15.38 -44.14
N CYS A 466 -19.28 16.31 -43.43
CA CYS A 466 -18.90 16.65 -42.08
C CYS A 466 -19.57 15.63 -41.12
N PHE A 467 -18.75 14.86 -40.40
CA PHE A 467 -19.17 14.01 -39.31
C PHE A 467 -18.88 14.68 -37.97
N VAL A 468 -19.90 14.87 -37.17
CA VAL A 468 -19.82 15.59 -35.89
C VAL A 468 -20.18 14.67 -34.73
N LYS A 469 -19.40 14.75 -33.64
CA LYS A 469 -19.77 14.20 -32.32
C LYS A 469 -19.49 15.24 -31.23
N GLY A 470 -20.34 15.30 -30.20
CA GLY A 470 -20.13 16.28 -29.14
C GLY A 470 -21.21 16.28 -28.07
N ALA A 471 -21.13 17.26 -27.19
CA ALA A 471 -22.12 17.46 -26.15
C ALA A 471 -23.52 17.75 -26.77
N VAL A 472 -24.56 17.12 -26.24
CA VAL A 472 -25.93 17.20 -26.81
C VAL A 472 -26.37 18.66 -27.04
N PRO A 473 -26.26 19.60 -26.08
CA PRO A 473 -26.66 20.98 -26.32
C PRO A 473 -25.89 21.66 -27.46
N ALA A 474 -24.60 21.37 -27.62
CA ALA A 474 -23.78 21.98 -28.65
C ALA A 474 -24.13 21.53 -30.07
N VAL A 475 -24.48 20.23 -30.21
CA VAL A 475 -24.85 19.64 -31.50
C VAL A 475 -26.29 19.97 -31.85
N VAL A 476 -27.23 19.86 -30.89
CA VAL A 476 -28.67 20.17 -31.06
C VAL A 476 -28.90 21.64 -31.46
N ALA A 477 -28.15 22.57 -30.87
CA ALA A 477 -28.26 24.00 -31.24
C ALA A 477 -27.93 24.30 -32.68
N ARG A 478 -27.23 23.38 -33.37
CA ARG A 478 -26.78 23.51 -34.79
C ARG A 478 -27.58 22.61 -35.74
N ALA A 479 -28.60 21.91 -35.23
CA ALA A 479 -29.41 20.97 -36.00
C ALA A 479 -30.46 21.68 -36.85
N ALA A 480 -30.62 21.21 -38.09
CA ALA A 480 -31.71 21.66 -39.01
C ALA A 480 -32.60 20.51 -39.47
N THR A 481 -32.03 19.29 -39.50
CA THR A 481 -32.77 18.10 -39.94
C THR A 481 -32.40 16.89 -39.02
N ALA A 482 -33.11 15.78 -39.16
CA ALA A 482 -32.83 14.55 -38.46
C ALA A 482 -32.90 13.35 -39.39
N LEU A 483 -32.15 12.31 -39.08
CA LEU A 483 -32.24 10.99 -39.74
C LEU A 483 -33.28 10.13 -39.03
N ALA A 484 -34.40 9.87 -39.65
CA ALA A 484 -35.49 9.07 -39.10
C ALA A 484 -35.81 7.90 -40.04
N ALA A 485 -35.60 6.65 -39.61
CA ALA A 485 -35.88 5.45 -40.40
C ALA A 485 -35.22 5.47 -41.83
N GLY A 486 -34.04 6.06 -41.98
CA GLY A 486 -33.35 6.17 -43.28
C GLY A 486 -33.76 7.41 -44.08
N GLU A 487 -34.75 8.17 -43.67
CA GLU A 487 -35.20 9.41 -44.31
C GLU A 487 -34.76 10.67 -43.57
N THR A 488 -34.58 11.79 -44.30
CA THR A 488 -34.25 13.07 -43.68
C THR A 488 -35.57 13.82 -43.44
N ILE A 489 -35.82 14.16 -42.16
CA ILE A 489 -36.98 14.94 -41.68
C ILE A 489 -36.51 16.29 -41.09
N ALA A 490 -37.47 17.25 -41.01
CA ALA A 490 -37.14 18.55 -40.39
C ALA A 490 -36.88 18.38 -38.89
N TRP A 491 -35.92 19.14 -38.35
CA TRP A 491 -35.66 19.20 -36.92
C TRP A 491 -36.60 20.24 -36.28
N ASP A 492 -37.61 19.77 -35.58
CA ASP A 492 -38.64 20.60 -34.96
C ASP A 492 -38.49 20.69 -33.43
N ALA A 493 -39.32 21.51 -32.79
CA ALA A 493 -39.31 21.68 -31.33
C ALA A 493 -39.68 20.38 -30.60
N GLY A 494 -40.47 19.49 -31.20
CA GLY A 494 -40.85 18.18 -30.62
C GLY A 494 -39.65 17.23 -30.57
N LEU A 495 -38.84 17.15 -31.61
CA LEU A 495 -37.61 16.34 -31.65
C LEU A 495 -36.56 16.90 -30.72
N ALA A 496 -36.40 18.24 -30.62
CA ALA A 496 -35.50 18.87 -29.68
C ALA A 496 -35.88 18.54 -28.23
N ALA A 497 -37.14 18.71 -27.85
CA ALA A 497 -37.64 18.38 -26.52
C ALA A 497 -37.44 16.88 -26.19
N ARG A 498 -37.70 15.99 -27.17
CA ARG A 498 -37.40 14.53 -26.98
C ARG A 498 -35.92 14.25 -26.78
N ALA A 499 -35.02 14.92 -27.50
CA ALA A 499 -33.60 14.76 -27.31
C ALA A 499 -33.14 15.23 -25.90
N GLU A 500 -33.71 16.32 -25.41
CA GLU A 500 -33.48 16.81 -24.05
C GLU A 500 -34.02 15.84 -22.99
N GLU A 501 -35.23 15.35 -23.15
CA GLU A 501 -35.85 14.35 -22.28
C GLU A 501 -34.99 13.08 -22.18
N GLN A 502 -34.56 12.53 -23.32
CA GLN A 502 -33.72 11.34 -23.35
C GLN A 502 -32.33 11.61 -22.73
N THR A 503 -31.78 12.79 -22.95
CA THR A 503 -30.52 13.22 -22.31
C THR A 503 -30.66 13.30 -20.78
N ALA A 504 -31.74 13.92 -20.27
CA ALA A 504 -32.01 14.03 -18.85
C ALA A 504 -32.27 12.64 -18.23
N ARG A 505 -33.01 11.76 -18.89
CA ARG A 505 -33.24 10.40 -18.44
C ARG A 505 -31.94 9.60 -18.32
N MET A 506 -31.13 9.56 -19.39
CA MET A 506 -29.86 8.84 -19.40
C MET A 506 -28.88 9.46 -18.39
N GLY A 507 -28.84 10.79 -18.25
CA GLY A 507 -28.04 11.49 -17.24
C GLY A 507 -28.44 11.13 -15.81
N GLY A 508 -29.75 11.04 -15.54
CA GLY A 508 -30.29 10.60 -14.23
C GLY A 508 -29.97 9.14 -13.88
N GLU A 509 -29.65 8.29 -14.90
CA GLU A 509 -29.14 6.94 -14.74
C GLU A 509 -27.59 6.89 -14.59
N GLY A 510 -26.95 8.05 -14.52
CA GLY A 510 -25.48 8.15 -14.38
C GLY A 510 -24.71 7.96 -15.69
N ARG A 511 -25.35 8.11 -16.84
CA ARG A 511 -24.72 7.95 -18.16
C ARG A 511 -24.22 9.28 -18.70
N ARG A 512 -23.04 9.25 -19.31
CA ARG A 512 -22.55 10.35 -20.15
C ARG A 512 -23.22 10.28 -21.50
N VAL A 513 -23.86 11.36 -21.91
CA VAL A 513 -24.62 11.39 -23.19
C VAL A 513 -23.87 12.24 -24.20
N MET A 514 -23.72 11.68 -25.41
CA MET A 514 -23.08 12.34 -26.54
C MET A 514 -24.02 12.28 -27.75
N ALA A 515 -24.04 13.35 -28.54
CA ALA A 515 -24.79 13.42 -29.79
C ALA A 515 -23.90 13.24 -31.00
N ALA A 516 -24.47 12.69 -32.08
CA ALA A 516 -23.86 12.64 -33.39
C ALA A 516 -24.74 13.27 -34.46
N ALA A 517 -24.07 13.84 -35.45
CA ALA A 517 -24.73 14.48 -36.58
C ALA A 517 -23.84 14.46 -37.84
N THR A 518 -24.47 14.71 -39.01
CA THR A 518 -23.75 14.85 -40.28
C THR A 518 -24.22 16.09 -41.03
N ARG A 519 -23.41 16.57 -41.97
CA ARG A 519 -23.79 17.56 -42.99
C ARG A 519 -23.05 17.30 -44.27
N ASP A 520 -23.70 17.37 -45.43
CA ASP A 520 -23.08 17.27 -46.74
C ASP A 520 -22.79 18.70 -47.29
N LEU A 521 -21.56 18.95 -47.67
CA LEU A 521 -21.07 20.22 -48.21
C LEU A 521 -20.70 20.04 -49.69
N ASP A 522 -20.85 21.12 -50.51
CA ASP A 522 -20.34 21.15 -51.85
C ASP A 522 -18.79 21.20 -51.82
N PRO A 523 -18.08 20.28 -52.49
CA PRO A 523 -16.63 20.30 -52.54
C PRO A 523 -16.06 21.61 -53.06
N ALA A 524 -16.75 22.31 -53.96
CA ALA A 524 -16.30 23.58 -54.54
C ALA A 524 -16.32 24.75 -53.50
N GLY A 525 -17.08 24.64 -52.44
CA GLY A 525 -17.17 25.64 -51.37
C GLY A 525 -16.45 25.28 -50.09
N PHE A 526 -15.69 24.18 -50.05
CA PHE A 526 -15.02 23.70 -48.86
C PHE A 526 -13.51 24.03 -48.88
N ASP A 527 -13.04 24.77 -47.89
CA ASP A 527 -11.62 25.08 -47.69
C ASP A 527 -11.11 24.31 -46.46
N PRO A 528 -10.24 23.28 -46.64
CA PRO A 528 -9.71 22.48 -45.55
C PRO A 528 -8.80 23.24 -44.59
N ASP A 529 -8.20 24.36 -44.99
CA ASP A 529 -7.31 25.20 -44.21
C ASP A 529 -8.01 26.45 -43.63
N GLY A 530 -9.33 26.60 -43.88
CA GLY A 530 -10.16 27.73 -43.46
C GLY A 530 -10.75 27.54 -42.04
N ASP A 531 -11.74 28.40 -41.73
CA ASP A 531 -12.51 28.27 -40.46
C ASP A 531 -13.45 27.05 -40.50
N LEU A 532 -12.94 25.90 -40.02
CA LEU A 532 -13.67 24.65 -40.01
C LEU A 532 -14.95 24.68 -39.14
N LEU A 533 -14.99 25.51 -38.07
CA LEU A 533 -16.15 25.63 -37.19
C LEU A 533 -17.35 26.28 -37.93
N ALA A 534 -17.11 27.21 -38.88
CA ALA A 534 -18.16 27.81 -39.67
C ALA A 534 -18.95 26.83 -40.53
N TYR A 535 -18.37 25.68 -40.89
CA TYR A 535 -19.07 24.60 -41.62
C TYR A 535 -19.94 23.72 -40.71
N VAL A 536 -19.74 23.78 -39.37
CA VAL A 536 -20.50 22.93 -38.38
C VAL A 536 -21.84 23.61 -38.04
N THR A 537 -22.70 23.75 -39.05
CA THR A 537 -24.05 24.35 -38.95
C THR A 537 -25.03 23.51 -39.78
N GLU A 538 -26.33 23.75 -39.68
CA GLU A 538 -27.38 23.03 -40.43
C GLU A 538 -27.20 21.50 -40.38
N LEU A 539 -26.91 20.99 -39.22
CA LEU A 539 -26.59 19.59 -39.02
C LEU A 539 -27.85 18.69 -39.14
N ARG A 540 -27.63 17.47 -39.64
CA ARG A 540 -28.60 16.37 -39.63
C ARG A 540 -28.27 15.49 -38.42
N MET A 541 -29.11 15.55 -37.37
CA MET A 541 -29.00 14.69 -36.19
C MET A 541 -29.16 13.23 -36.54
N THR A 542 -28.26 12.38 -36.09
CA THR A 542 -28.33 10.93 -36.34
C THR A 542 -28.68 10.16 -35.08
N SER A 543 -28.04 10.41 -33.96
CA SER A 543 -28.30 9.67 -32.71
C SER A 543 -27.74 10.36 -31.47
N LEU A 544 -28.23 9.89 -30.34
CA LEU A 544 -27.62 10.08 -29.01
C LEU A 544 -27.07 8.74 -28.55
N VAL A 545 -25.91 8.74 -27.87
CA VAL A 545 -25.33 7.57 -27.23
C VAL A 545 -25.17 7.82 -25.74
N GLY A 546 -25.68 6.89 -24.92
CA GLY A 546 -25.47 6.85 -23.48
C GLY A 546 -24.34 5.89 -23.14
N MET A 547 -23.32 6.42 -22.45
CA MET A 547 -22.12 5.69 -22.07
C MET A 547 -21.97 5.69 -20.55
N VAL A 548 -21.42 4.64 -19.99
CA VAL A 548 -21.11 4.51 -18.57
C VAL A 548 -19.72 3.91 -18.39
N ASP A 549 -19.02 4.31 -17.35
CA ASP A 549 -17.85 3.57 -16.85
C ASP A 549 -18.38 2.54 -15.84
N PRO A 550 -18.46 1.24 -16.21
CA PRO A 550 -19.14 0.26 -15.42
C PRO A 550 -18.37 -0.04 -14.13
N PRO A 551 -19.09 -0.27 -13.00
CA PRO A 551 -18.43 -0.74 -11.78
C PRO A 551 -17.82 -2.12 -12.01
N ARG A 552 -16.67 -2.37 -11.36
CA ARG A 552 -16.06 -3.70 -11.35
C ARG A 552 -16.97 -4.68 -10.61
N GLU A 553 -17.14 -5.87 -11.11
CA GLU A 553 -18.01 -6.87 -10.48
C GLU A 553 -17.53 -7.25 -9.08
N GLU A 554 -16.22 -7.40 -8.92
CA GLU A 554 -15.57 -7.72 -7.65
C GLU A 554 -15.70 -6.58 -6.62
N ALA A 555 -15.80 -5.33 -7.07
CA ALA A 555 -15.89 -4.17 -6.18
C ALA A 555 -17.19 -4.21 -5.34
N LYS A 556 -18.32 -4.68 -5.92
CA LYS A 556 -19.59 -4.82 -5.18
C LYS A 556 -19.45 -5.80 -4.01
N ALA A 557 -18.88 -6.98 -4.26
CA ALA A 557 -18.65 -7.99 -3.22
C ALA A 557 -17.66 -7.46 -2.15
N ALA A 558 -16.62 -6.75 -2.57
CA ALA A 558 -15.63 -6.17 -1.69
C ALA A 558 -16.22 -5.06 -0.79
N VAL A 559 -17.06 -4.17 -1.35
CA VAL A 559 -17.78 -3.14 -0.57
C VAL A 559 -18.66 -3.81 0.49
N ALA A 560 -19.42 -4.84 0.13
CA ALA A 560 -20.23 -5.59 1.10
C ALA A 560 -19.36 -6.26 2.19
N GLY A 561 -18.22 -6.82 1.81
CA GLY A 561 -17.24 -7.40 2.75
C GLY A 561 -16.66 -6.37 3.71
N ALA A 562 -16.29 -5.18 3.23
CA ALA A 562 -15.81 -4.07 4.04
C ALA A 562 -16.89 -3.61 5.05
N GLN A 563 -18.13 -3.44 4.60
CA GLN A 563 -19.25 -3.04 5.44
C GLN A 563 -19.57 -4.10 6.51
N ALA A 564 -19.52 -5.39 6.16
CA ALA A 564 -19.64 -6.48 7.13
C ALA A 564 -18.54 -6.43 8.19
N GLY A 565 -17.36 -5.89 7.83
CA GLY A 565 -16.23 -5.59 8.71
C GLY A 565 -16.36 -4.27 9.47
N HIS A 566 -17.52 -3.61 9.43
CA HIS A 566 -17.77 -2.29 9.99
C HIS A 566 -16.80 -1.19 9.46
N ILE A 567 -16.34 -1.36 8.22
CA ILE A 567 -15.50 -0.38 7.52
C ILE A 567 -16.42 0.45 6.63
N ARG A 568 -16.40 1.75 6.81
CA ARG A 568 -17.19 2.68 6.00
C ARG A 568 -16.49 2.92 4.67
N VAL A 569 -17.17 2.61 3.59
CA VAL A 569 -16.67 2.88 2.23
C VAL A 569 -17.37 4.12 1.71
N ARG A 570 -16.60 5.08 1.18
CA ARG A 570 -17.08 6.29 0.50
C ARG A 570 -16.48 6.36 -0.89
N MET A 571 -17.29 6.82 -1.82
CA MET A 571 -16.85 7.20 -3.15
C MET A 571 -16.50 8.68 -3.18
N VAL A 572 -15.32 9.00 -3.71
CA VAL A 572 -14.84 10.38 -3.87
C VAL A 572 -14.51 10.55 -5.35
N THR A 573 -15.17 11.50 -6.04
CA THR A 573 -15.02 11.60 -7.50
C THR A 573 -15.02 13.04 -8.00
N GLY A 574 -14.25 13.30 -9.06
CA GLY A 574 -14.33 14.53 -9.83
C GLY A 574 -15.61 14.68 -10.64
N ASP A 575 -16.35 13.56 -10.86
CA ASP A 575 -17.59 13.55 -11.62
C ASP A 575 -18.75 14.25 -10.90
N ASP A 576 -19.86 14.42 -11.64
CA ASP A 576 -21.10 14.95 -11.07
C ASP A 576 -21.66 14.03 -9.97
N VAL A 577 -22.24 14.67 -8.95
CA VAL A 577 -22.85 13.99 -7.78
C VAL A 577 -23.87 12.95 -8.19
N THR A 578 -24.68 13.23 -9.24
CA THR A 578 -25.73 12.34 -9.73
C THR A 578 -25.14 11.05 -10.30
N THR A 579 -24.07 11.17 -11.09
CA THR A 579 -23.34 10.03 -11.65
C THR A 579 -22.71 9.21 -10.53
N GLY A 580 -22.04 9.86 -9.57
CA GLY A 580 -21.46 9.21 -8.41
C GLY A 580 -22.49 8.45 -7.58
N ALA A 581 -23.65 9.06 -7.32
CA ALA A 581 -24.74 8.44 -6.57
C ALA A 581 -25.35 7.23 -7.29
N ALA A 582 -25.46 7.27 -8.63
CA ALA A 582 -25.95 6.15 -9.41
C ALA A 582 -25.01 4.92 -9.31
N ILE A 583 -23.71 5.12 -9.43
CA ILE A 583 -22.70 4.06 -9.32
C ILE A 583 -22.61 3.54 -7.88
N ALA A 584 -22.63 4.43 -6.88
CA ALA A 584 -22.61 4.06 -5.47
C ALA A 584 -23.78 3.15 -5.08
N ARG A 585 -24.97 3.43 -5.59
CA ARG A 585 -26.16 2.56 -5.41
C ARG A 585 -25.95 1.16 -6.01
N GLN A 586 -25.34 1.06 -7.20
CA GLN A 586 -25.03 -0.23 -7.83
C GLN A 586 -24.03 -1.04 -7.02
N LEU A 587 -23.04 -0.36 -6.41
CA LEU A 587 -22.02 -0.96 -5.53
C LEU A 587 -22.53 -1.24 -4.11
N GLY A 588 -23.68 -0.72 -3.72
CA GLY A 588 -24.23 -0.87 -2.38
C GLY A 588 -23.56 0.04 -1.34
N ILE A 589 -22.99 1.18 -1.75
CA ILE A 589 -22.44 2.21 -0.84
C ILE A 589 -23.60 3.05 -0.30
N PRO A 590 -23.88 3.01 1.02
CA PRO A 590 -24.97 3.75 1.64
C PRO A 590 -24.58 5.20 1.91
N GLY A 591 -25.58 6.05 2.12
CA GLY A 591 -25.40 7.43 2.53
C GLY A 591 -25.81 8.45 1.48
N GLU A 592 -25.81 9.71 1.87
CA GLU A 592 -26.12 10.84 0.98
C GLU A 592 -24.96 11.14 0.03
N ALA A 593 -25.31 11.76 -1.09
CA ALA A 593 -24.34 12.27 -2.06
C ALA A 593 -24.33 13.81 -1.98
N ILE A 594 -23.14 14.39 -1.82
CA ILE A 594 -22.96 15.84 -1.67
C ILE A 594 -21.85 16.36 -2.60
N LEU A 595 -21.86 17.67 -2.87
CA LEU A 595 -20.76 18.33 -3.55
C LEU A 595 -19.56 18.53 -2.61
N GLY A 596 -18.33 18.43 -3.14
CA GLY A 596 -17.11 18.72 -2.36
C GLY A 596 -17.09 20.15 -1.82
N ALA A 597 -17.56 21.13 -2.60
CA ALA A 597 -17.67 22.53 -2.17
C ALA A 597 -18.68 22.70 -1.02
N ASP A 598 -19.83 22.00 -1.05
CA ASP A 598 -20.81 22.07 0.04
C ASP A 598 -20.25 21.50 1.33
N PHE A 599 -19.50 20.39 1.24
CA PHE A 599 -18.79 19.83 2.41
C PHE A 599 -17.76 20.81 2.97
N ALA A 600 -16.99 21.47 2.10
CA ALA A 600 -15.97 22.43 2.52
C ALA A 600 -16.57 23.72 3.13
N ALA A 601 -17.78 24.08 2.72
CA ALA A 601 -18.49 25.25 3.26
C ALA A 601 -19.10 25.03 4.65
N MET A 602 -19.21 23.78 5.12
CA MET A 602 -19.69 23.44 6.47
C MET A 602 -18.67 23.86 7.53
N SER A 603 -19.16 24.21 8.72
CA SER A 603 -18.30 24.32 9.90
C SER A 603 -17.70 22.98 10.29
N GLU A 604 -16.59 22.99 11.03
CA GLU A 604 -15.91 21.75 11.47
C GLU A 604 -16.85 20.84 12.28
N ASP A 605 -17.67 21.40 13.16
CA ASP A 605 -18.64 20.64 13.96
C ASP A 605 -19.71 19.98 13.07
N GLU A 606 -20.21 20.67 12.04
CA GLU A 606 -21.14 20.11 11.07
C GLU A 606 -20.50 19.01 10.23
N GLN A 607 -19.25 19.20 9.78
CA GLN A 607 -18.50 18.17 9.07
C GLN A 607 -18.36 16.90 9.91
N LEU A 608 -17.96 17.03 11.19
CA LEU A 608 -17.83 15.91 12.11
C LEU A 608 -19.16 15.21 12.39
N ALA A 609 -20.26 15.95 12.48
CA ALA A 609 -21.58 15.38 12.72
C ALA A 609 -22.14 14.63 11.50
N ARG A 610 -21.95 15.17 10.29
CA ARG A 610 -22.56 14.64 9.06
C ARG A 610 -21.74 13.59 8.34
N ILE A 611 -20.41 13.55 8.53
CA ILE A 611 -19.49 12.74 7.73
C ILE A 611 -19.84 11.24 7.68
N ASP A 612 -20.48 10.71 8.73
CA ASP A 612 -20.88 9.29 8.75
C ASP A 612 -22.07 8.98 7.84
N GLY A 613 -22.93 9.96 7.58
CA GLY A 613 -24.06 9.85 6.68
C GLY A 613 -23.72 10.06 5.21
N ILE A 614 -22.50 10.50 4.90
CA ILE A 614 -22.06 10.79 3.53
C ILE A 614 -21.47 9.53 2.91
N GLY A 615 -22.05 9.07 1.80
CA GLY A 615 -21.57 7.94 1.00
C GLY A 615 -20.81 8.35 -0.26
N VAL A 616 -21.14 9.54 -0.82
CA VAL A 616 -20.53 10.04 -2.06
C VAL A 616 -20.19 11.52 -1.91
N VAL A 617 -19.00 11.90 -2.36
CA VAL A 617 -18.58 13.28 -2.52
C VAL A 617 -18.20 13.49 -3.99
N GLY A 618 -18.98 14.30 -4.70
CA GLY A 618 -18.78 14.59 -6.12
C GLY A 618 -18.19 15.98 -6.38
N ARG A 619 -17.66 16.19 -7.57
CA ARG A 619 -16.95 17.42 -8.01
C ARG A 619 -15.90 17.86 -7.00
N VAL A 620 -15.08 16.92 -6.56
CA VAL A 620 -14.05 17.18 -5.55
C VAL A 620 -12.82 17.82 -6.17
N ALA A 621 -12.33 18.89 -5.53
CA ALA A 621 -10.99 19.40 -5.75
C ALA A 621 -9.99 18.70 -4.81
N PRO A 622 -8.67 18.75 -5.06
CA PRO A 622 -7.66 18.10 -4.23
C PRO A 622 -7.74 18.47 -2.74
N GLU A 623 -7.98 19.74 -2.43
CA GLU A 623 -8.17 20.26 -1.07
C GLU A 623 -9.38 19.64 -0.36
N HIS A 624 -10.46 19.35 -1.07
CA HIS A 624 -11.65 18.69 -0.52
C HIS A 624 -11.34 17.25 -0.11
N LYS A 625 -10.50 16.52 -0.88
CA LYS A 625 -10.04 15.18 -0.56
C LYS A 625 -9.18 15.17 0.73
N VAL A 626 -8.30 16.15 0.88
CA VAL A 626 -7.48 16.35 2.10
C VAL A 626 -8.35 16.68 3.31
N LEU A 627 -9.30 17.60 3.14
CA LEU A 627 -10.23 17.98 4.21
C LEU A 627 -11.03 16.77 4.70
N LEU A 628 -11.57 15.96 3.78
CA LEU A 628 -12.32 14.74 4.11
C LEU A 628 -11.47 13.76 4.93
N ALA A 629 -10.24 13.51 4.52
CA ALA A 629 -9.32 12.62 5.24
C ALA A 629 -9.02 13.16 6.65
N ASN A 630 -8.74 14.46 6.79
CA ASN A 630 -8.44 15.08 8.06
C ASN A 630 -9.65 15.11 9.02
N THR A 631 -10.86 15.36 8.51
CA THR A 631 -12.10 15.34 9.32
C THR A 631 -12.34 13.93 9.90
N LEU A 632 -12.16 12.88 9.10
CA LEU A 632 -12.26 11.50 9.58
C LEU A 632 -11.21 11.16 10.63
N LYS A 633 -9.96 11.61 10.43
CA LYS A 633 -8.88 11.41 11.41
C LYS A 633 -9.16 12.14 12.73
N LYS A 634 -9.70 13.36 12.69
CA LYS A 634 -10.14 14.09 13.89
C LYS A 634 -11.26 13.37 14.63
N LYS A 635 -12.16 12.71 13.90
CA LYS A 635 -13.21 11.86 14.49
C LYS A 635 -12.66 10.60 15.16
N GLY A 636 -11.42 10.22 14.91
CA GLY A 636 -10.77 9.03 15.47
C GLY A 636 -10.75 7.83 14.53
N ASP A 637 -11.15 8.01 13.27
CA ASP A 637 -11.05 6.97 12.25
C ASP A 637 -9.60 6.76 11.79
N VAL A 638 -9.30 5.54 11.37
CA VAL A 638 -8.10 5.21 10.61
C VAL A 638 -8.49 5.14 9.14
N VAL A 639 -7.95 6.08 8.38
CA VAL A 639 -8.41 6.39 7.02
C VAL A 639 -7.49 5.80 5.97
N ALA A 640 -8.04 4.97 5.09
CA ALA A 640 -7.43 4.62 3.81
C ALA A 640 -7.97 5.57 2.72
N MET A 641 -7.08 6.06 1.85
CA MET A 641 -7.42 6.93 0.73
C MET A 641 -6.79 6.42 -0.55
N THR A 642 -7.59 6.23 -1.59
CA THR A 642 -7.08 5.79 -2.90
C THR A 642 -7.06 6.92 -3.91
N GLY A 643 -6.18 6.82 -4.89
CA GLY A 643 -6.14 7.69 -6.06
C GLY A 643 -5.07 7.24 -7.06
N ASP A 644 -5.12 7.77 -8.26
CA ASP A 644 -4.25 7.44 -9.38
C ASP A 644 -3.57 8.69 -9.99
N GLY A 645 -4.14 9.88 -9.75
CA GLY A 645 -3.70 11.13 -10.35
C GLY A 645 -2.81 12.00 -9.44
N VAL A 646 -2.23 13.02 -10.05
CA VAL A 646 -1.48 14.09 -9.35
C VAL A 646 -2.37 14.78 -8.31
N ASN A 647 -3.64 15.00 -8.63
CA ASN A 647 -4.63 15.64 -7.79
C ASN A 647 -4.96 14.86 -6.51
N ASP A 648 -4.62 13.57 -6.47
CA ASP A 648 -4.87 12.69 -5.35
C ASP A 648 -3.69 12.63 -4.36
N ALA A 649 -2.50 12.95 -4.83
CA ALA A 649 -1.27 12.80 -4.05
C ALA A 649 -1.31 13.51 -2.68
N PRO A 650 -1.83 14.75 -2.53
CA PRO A 650 -1.95 15.39 -1.23
C PRO A 650 -2.87 14.63 -0.26
N ALA A 651 -3.98 14.10 -0.75
CA ALA A 651 -4.93 13.33 0.06
C ALA A 651 -4.41 11.93 0.40
N ILE A 652 -3.74 11.27 -0.55
CA ILE A 652 -3.03 10.00 -0.33
C ILE A 652 -1.98 10.16 0.77
N LYS A 653 -1.20 11.25 0.74
CA LYS A 653 -0.18 11.55 1.75
C LYS A 653 -0.78 11.89 3.12
N ALA A 654 -1.94 12.58 3.16
CA ALA A 654 -2.62 12.98 4.39
C ALA A 654 -3.30 11.82 5.11
N ALA A 655 -3.67 10.75 4.41
CA ALA A 655 -4.32 9.56 4.97
C ALA A 655 -3.37 8.75 5.86
N ASP A 656 -3.93 7.92 6.76
CA ASP A 656 -3.15 6.96 7.54
C ASP A 656 -2.57 5.87 6.64
N ILE A 657 -3.33 5.46 5.61
CA ILE A 657 -2.90 4.55 4.55
C ILE A 657 -3.22 5.19 3.20
N GLY A 658 -2.22 5.82 2.61
CA GLY A 658 -2.31 6.24 1.22
C GLY A 658 -2.12 5.06 0.28
N ILE A 659 -3.03 4.90 -0.67
CA ILE A 659 -3.06 3.78 -1.62
C ILE A 659 -3.03 4.35 -3.03
N ALA A 660 -1.98 4.05 -3.77
CA ALA A 660 -1.87 4.43 -5.18
C ALA A 660 -2.20 3.25 -6.10
N MET A 661 -2.79 3.55 -7.25
CA MET A 661 -3.02 2.57 -8.30
C MET A 661 -1.71 2.24 -9.03
N GLY A 662 -1.56 1.02 -9.53
CA GLY A 662 -0.41 0.57 -10.30
C GLY A 662 -0.30 1.27 -11.65
N SER A 663 -1.44 1.54 -12.29
CA SER A 663 -1.55 2.36 -13.51
C SER A 663 -1.46 3.87 -13.24
N GLY A 664 -1.50 4.30 -11.97
CA GLY A 664 -1.49 5.70 -11.59
C GLY A 664 -0.15 6.38 -11.85
N THR A 665 -0.16 7.71 -11.74
CA THR A 665 1.04 8.55 -11.95
C THR A 665 2.11 8.26 -10.90
N ASP A 666 3.37 8.50 -11.24
CA ASP A 666 4.49 8.32 -10.32
C ASP A 666 4.36 9.19 -9.06
N VAL A 667 3.73 10.36 -9.20
CA VAL A 667 3.41 11.26 -8.08
C VAL A 667 2.48 10.61 -7.07
N ALA A 668 1.38 10.00 -7.54
CA ALA A 668 0.47 9.26 -6.69
C ALA A 668 1.16 8.04 -6.05
N LYS A 669 1.95 7.28 -6.83
CA LYS A 669 2.73 6.14 -6.34
C LYS A 669 3.73 6.57 -5.26
N ASN A 670 4.40 7.71 -5.43
CA ASN A 670 5.36 8.21 -4.45
C ASN A 670 4.69 8.67 -3.15
N ALA A 671 3.53 9.29 -3.23
CA ALA A 671 2.73 9.72 -2.08
C ALA A 671 2.13 8.53 -1.30
N GLY A 672 1.85 7.40 -1.97
CA GLY A 672 1.24 6.22 -1.39
C GLY A 672 2.17 5.41 -0.50
N ARG A 673 1.63 4.84 0.59
CA ARG A 673 2.30 3.84 1.44
C ARG A 673 2.05 2.42 0.93
N MET A 674 1.03 2.22 0.10
CA MET A 674 0.70 0.97 -0.56
C MET A 674 0.39 1.22 -2.03
N ILE A 675 0.72 0.27 -2.90
CA ILE A 675 0.43 0.31 -4.33
C ILE A 675 -0.34 -0.95 -4.71
N LEU A 676 -1.40 -0.78 -5.49
CA LEU A 676 -2.20 -1.88 -6.04
C LEU A 676 -1.80 -2.11 -7.48
N SER A 677 -1.07 -3.18 -7.76
CA SER A 677 -0.61 -3.47 -9.13
C SER A 677 -1.73 -3.95 -10.08
N ASP A 678 -2.90 -4.26 -9.56
CA ASP A 678 -4.10 -4.67 -10.31
C ASP A 678 -5.21 -3.61 -10.36
N ASP A 679 -5.00 -2.45 -9.77
CA ASP A 679 -5.96 -1.35 -9.68
C ASP A 679 -7.35 -1.75 -9.13
N ASN A 680 -7.41 -2.79 -8.30
CA ASN A 680 -8.65 -3.39 -7.88
C ASN A 680 -9.00 -3.06 -6.42
N PHE A 681 -10.18 -2.49 -6.19
CA PHE A 681 -10.71 -2.19 -4.86
C PHE A 681 -10.78 -3.44 -3.95
N ALA A 682 -11.07 -4.63 -4.52
CA ALA A 682 -11.13 -5.87 -3.76
C ALA A 682 -9.79 -6.20 -3.09
N THR A 683 -8.67 -5.83 -3.70
CA THR A 683 -7.33 -6.01 -3.15
C THR A 683 -7.10 -5.15 -1.91
N ILE A 684 -7.76 -3.98 -1.78
CA ILE A 684 -7.71 -3.15 -0.55
C ILE A 684 -8.37 -3.90 0.61
N VAL A 685 -9.57 -4.42 0.38
CA VAL A 685 -10.32 -5.15 1.42
C VAL A 685 -9.58 -6.41 1.85
N TYR A 686 -9.00 -7.13 0.89
CA TYR A 686 -8.09 -8.25 1.18
C TYR A 686 -6.87 -7.80 2.01
N ALA A 687 -6.27 -6.67 1.68
CA ALA A 687 -5.12 -6.15 2.43
C ALA A 687 -5.52 -5.81 3.88
N VAL A 688 -6.69 -5.23 4.10
CA VAL A 688 -7.23 -4.96 5.44
C VAL A 688 -7.48 -6.27 6.21
N GLU A 689 -8.07 -7.27 5.57
CA GLU A 689 -8.27 -8.61 6.15
C GLU A 689 -6.95 -9.24 6.59
N GLN A 690 -5.93 -9.22 5.72
CA GLN A 690 -4.60 -9.73 6.05
C GLN A 690 -3.92 -8.88 7.15
N GLY A 691 -4.08 -7.57 7.14
CA GLY A 691 -3.61 -6.70 8.21
C GLY A 691 -4.22 -7.09 9.56
N ARG A 692 -5.53 -7.28 9.62
CA ARG A 692 -6.24 -7.76 10.82
C ARG A 692 -5.73 -9.12 11.29
N ARG A 693 -5.50 -10.06 10.35
CA ARG A 693 -4.95 -11.39 10.66
C ARG A 693 -3.54 -11.32 11.24
N ILE A 694 -2.67 -10.53 10.61
CA ILE A 694 -1.28 -10.34 11.05
C ILE A 694 -1.26 -9.77 12.47
N TYR A 695 -2.07 -8.74 12.73
CA TYR A 695 -2.16 -8.11 14.04
C TYR A 695 -2.77 -9.05 15.11
N ASP A 696 -3.79 -9.84 14.76
CA ASP A 696 -4.39 -10.86 15.65
C ASP A 696 -3.34 -11.91 16.05
N ASN A 697 -2.56 -12.40 15.09
CA ASN A 697 -1.50 -13.37 15.34
C ASN A 697 -0.37 -12.76 16.19
N LEU A 698 0.00 -11.50 15.94
CA LEU A 698 0.94 -10.78 16.77
C LEU A 698 0.46 -10.66 18.22
N THR A 699 -0.82 -10.36 18.42
CA THR A 699 -1.43 -10.27 19.74
C THR A 699 -1.41 -11.63 20.47
N LYS A 700 -1.70 -12.74 19.76
CA LYS A 700 -1.59 -14.11 20.33
C LYS A 700 -0.18 -14.39 20.84
N TYR A 701 0.83 -14.04 20.03
CA TYR A 701 2.24 -14.23 20.40
C TYR A 701 2.65 -13.34 21.59
N ILE A 702 2.28 -12.06 21.58
CA ILE A 702 2.58 -11.13 22.68
C ILE A 702 2.01 -11.64 24.00
N ARG A 703 0.76 -12.14 24.01
CA ARG A 703 0.15 -12.77 25.21
C ARG A 703 0.97 -13.96 25.73
N PHE A 704 1.42 -14.81 24.80
CA PHE A 704 2.21 -15.98 25.15
C PHE A 704 3.56 -15.59 25.77
N VAL A 705 4.26 -14.64 25.18
CA VAL A 705 5.54 -14.12 25.70
C VAL A 705 5.36 -13.46 27.07
N LEU A 706 4.32 -12.64 27.23
CA LEU A 706 4.05 -11.98 28.50
C LEU A 706 3.74 -12.98 29.61
N LEU A 707 2.96 -14.01 29.31
CA LEU A 707 2.69 -15.08 30.26
C LEU A 707 3.99 -15.74 30.72
N LEU A 708 4.89 -16.04 29.77
CA LEU A 708 6.20 -16.61 30.04
C LEU A 708 7.03 -15.71 30.97
N LEU A 709 7.14 -14.43 30.64
CA LEU A 709 7.93 -13.45 31.42
C LEU A 709 7.38 -13.27 32.84
N VAL A 710 6.07 -13.10 32.97
CA VAL A 710 5.39 -12.99 34.27
C VAL A 710 5.60 -14.27 35.11
N THR A 711 5.49 -15.44 34.47
CA THR A 711 5.75 -16.72 35.14
C THR A 711 7.16 -16.79 35.69
N PHE A 712 8.17 -16.42 34.90
CA PHE A 712 9.55 -16.43 35.36
C PHE A 712 9.79 -15.48 36.54
N VAL A 713 9.39 -14.21 36.40
CA VAL A 713 9.57 -13.23 37.47
C VAL A 713 8.91 -13.67 38.76
N LEU A 714 7.66 -14.15 38.71
CA LEU A 714 6.94 -14.64 39.87
C LEU A 714 7.56 -15.93 40.46
N THR A 715 8.09 -16.82 39.61
CA THR A 715 8.73 -18.06 40.07
C THR A 715 10.03 -17.78 40.80
N PHE A 716 10.90 -16.90 40.29
CA PHE A 716 12.13 -16.48 40.99
C PHE A 716 11.82 -15.71 42.28
N LEU A 717 10.84 -14.78 42.25
CA LEU A 717 10.40 -14.06 43.44
C LEU A 717 9.86 -15.01 44.51
N GLY A 718 8.94 -15.94 44.12
CA GLY A 718 8.35 -16.91 45.02
C GLY A 718 9.39 -17.88 45.56
N ALA A 719 10.29 -18.39 44.74
CA ALA A 719 11.40 -19.25 45.18
C ALA A 719 12.28 -18.56 46.24
N THR A 720 12.58 -17.27 46.00
CA THR A 720 13.35 -16.45 46.95
C THR A 720 12.59 -16.21 48.25
N VAL A 721 11.33 -15.77 48.19
CA VAL A 721 10.51 -15.46 49.36
C VAL A 721 10.30 -16.69 50.24
N PHE A 722 9.93 -17.81 49.66
CA PHE A 722 9.63 -19.06 50.36
C PHE A 722 10.86 -19.97 50.59
N ASN A 723 12.06 -19.54 50.17
CA ASN A 723 13.30 -20.30 50.27
C ASN A 723 13.25 -21.69 49.61
N ILE A 724 12.65 -21.75 48.43
CA ILE A 724 12.56 -22.98 47.64
C ILE A 724 13.80 -23.07 46.76
N ALA A 725 14.50 -24.21 46.75
CA ALA A 725 15.76 -24.42 46.00
C ALA A 725 16.79 -23.31 46.26
N ALA A 726 16.91 -22.80 47.49
CA ALA A 726 17.76 -21.68 47.88
C ALA A 726 17.58 -20.39 47.05
N GLY A 727 16.38 -20.17 46.46
CA GLY A 727 16.06 -19.04 45.60
C GLY A 727 16.41 -19.24 44.13
N GLU A 728 16.90 -20.39 43.74
CA GLU A 728 17.30 -20.75 42.36
C GLU A 728 16.40 -21.85 41.77
N PRO A 729 15.18 -21.51 41.31
CA PRO A 729 14.23 -22.51 40.79
C PRO A 729 14.70 -23.13 39.47
N PHE A 730 15.41 -22.38 38.65
CA PHE A 730 15.95 -22.77 37.35
C PHE A 730 17.38 -22.22 37.13
N THR A 731 18.22 -23.02 36.48
CA THR A 731 19.57 -22.62 36.09
C THR A 731 19.55 -21.72 34.83
N PRO A 732 20.61 -20.90 34.58
CA PRO A 732 20.69 -20.09 33.37
C PRO A 732 20.50 -20.87 32.07
N PRO A 733 21.09 -22.06 31.85
CA PRO A 733 20.88 -22.91 30.68
C PRO A 733 19.42 -23.32 30.51
N GLN A 734 18.69 -23.63 31.58
CA GLN A 734 17.28 -24.01 31.54
C GLN A 734 16.41 -22.82 31.10
N VAL A 735 16.66 -21.61 31.64
CA VAL A 735 15.98 -20.38 31.24
C VAL A 735 16.17 -20.11 29.76
N LEU A 736 17.42 -20.20 29.28
CA LEU A 736 17.76 -20.02 27.87
C LEU A 736 17.07 -21.05 26.97
N TRP A 737 17.01 -22.31 27.39
CA TRP A 737 16.30 -23.36 26.66
C TRP A 737 14.81 -22.99 26.45
N ILE A 738 14.14 -22.54 27.50
CA ILE A 738 12.74 -22.12 27.42
C ILE A 738 12.57 -20.94 26.46
N HIS A 739 13.46 -19.94 26.49
CA HIS A 739 13.37 -18.78 25.60
C HIS A 739 13.64 -19.11 24.14
N PHE A 740 14.70 -19.87 23.83
CA PHE A 740 15.11 -20.07 22.46
C PHE A 740 14.48 -21.29 21.80
N VAL A 741 14.26 -22.37 22.56
CA VAL A 741 13.72 -23.60 21.97
C VAL A 741 12.21 -23.63 22.07
N VAL A 742 11.63 -23.27 23.23
CA VAL A 742 10.19 -23.36 23.44
C VAL A 742 9.50 -22.09 22.95
N ASN A 743 9.85 -20.92 23.50
CA ASN A 743 9.18 -19.65 23.19
C ASN A 743 9.32 -19.26 21.72
N ALA A 744 10.53 -19.29 21.15
CA ALA A 744 10.74 -18.89 19.75
C ALA A 744 9.96 -19.80 18.79
N SER A 745 9.94 -21.12 19.01
CA SER A 745 9.19 -22.06 18.17
C SER A 745 7.69 -21.80 18.19
N PHE A 746 7.09 -21.60 19.37
CA PHE A 746 5.68 -21.23 19.49
C PHE A 746 5.41 -19.81 18.97
N GLY A 747 6.38 -18.89 19.12
CA GLY A 747 6.27 -17.55 18.54
C GLY A 747 6.06 -17.60 17.03
N PHE A 748 6.85 -18.39 16.33
CA PHE A 748 6.66 -18.62 14.89
C PHE A 748 5.34 -19.34 14.58
N ALA A 749 4.97 -20.36 15.37
CA ALA A 749 3.72 -21.08 15.14
C ALA A 749 2.48 -20.20 15.32
N LEU A 750 2.44 -19.35 16.36
CA LEU A 750 1.37 -18.39 16.61
C LEU A 750 1.36 -17.25 15.58
N GLY A 751 2.54 -16.76 15.17
CA GLY A 751 2.68 -15.68 14.20
C GLY A 751 2.13 -16.04 12.81
N PHE A 752 2.13 -17.32 12.46
CA PHE A 752 1.60 -17.84 11.20
C PHE A 752 0.33 -18.67 11.38
N ASP A 753 -0.35 -18.50 12.51
CA ASP A 753 -1.62 -19.19 12.78
C ASP A 753 -2.73 -18.77 11.81
N ARG A 754 -3.78 -19.57 11.73
CA ARG A 754 -4.97 -19.23 10.96
C ARG A 754 -5.67 -18.02 11.55
N GLU A 755 -6.44 -17.36 10.72
CA GLU A 755 -7.29 -16.26 11.17
C GLU A 755 -8.30 -16.74 12.22
N SER A 756 -8.57 -15.87 13.16
CA SER A 756 -9.61 -16.13 14.17
C SER A 756 -10.99 -16.09 13.51
N PRO A 757 -11.91 -17.00 13.84
CA PRO A 757 -13.26 -17.02 13.27
C PRO A 757 -13.96 -15.67 13.41
N GLY A 758 -14.58 -15.22 12.32
CA GLY A 758 -15.32 -13.96 12.28
C GLY A 758 -14.45 -12.69 12.38
N LEU A 759 -13.15 -12.76 12.10
CA LEU A 759 -12.21 -11.65 12.21
C LEU A 759 -12.68 -10.39 11.44
N MET A 760 -13.16 -10.58 10.20
CA MET A 760 -13.71 -9.48 9.41
C MET A 760 -15.07 -8.96 9.88
N ARG A 761 -15.77 -9.68 10.77
CA ARG A 761 -17.04 -9.21 11.35
C ARG A 761 -16.84 -8.40 12.62
N ARG A 762 -15.62 -8.35 13.16
CA ARG A 762 -15.29 -7.54 14.33
C ARG A 762 -15.22 -6.07 13.96
N ARG A 763 -15.64 -5.19 14.85
CA ARG A 763 -15.43 -3.75 14.67
C ARG A 763 -13.94 -3.43 14.58
N PRO A 764 -13.55 -2.45 13.74
CA PRO A 764 -12.19 -1.94 13.75
C PRO A 764 -11.80 -1.49 15.16
N ARG A 765 -10.57 -1.71 15.54
CA ARG A 765 -10.06 -1.25 16.84
C ARG A 765 -9.91 0.26 16.82
N PRO A 766 -10.20 0.95 17.92
CA PRO A 766 -9.95 2.39 18.04
C PRO A 766 -8.49 2.73 17.81
N ARG A 767 -8.24 3.93 17.29
CA ARG A 767 -6.89 4.46 17.08
C ARG A 767 -6.13 4.50 18.40
N GLY A 768 -4.96 3.85 18.46
CA GLY A 768 -4.12 3.82 19.66
C GLY A 768 -4.59 2.86 20.76
N GLU A 769 -5.54 1.95 20.47
CA GLU A 769 -5.86 0.89 21.41
C GLU A 769 -4.64 0.00 21.64
N SER A 770 -4.22 -0.08 22.91
CA SER A 770 -3.10 -0.91 23.35
C SER A 770 -3.38 -2.39 23.13
N VAL A 771 -2.35 -3.16 22.73
CA VAL A 771 -2.37 -4.63 22.74
C VAL A 771 -2.62 -5.16 24.15
N LEU A 772 -2.20 -4.39 25.17
CA LEU A 772 -2.29 -4.72 26.58
C LEU A 772 -3.63 -4.28 27.18
N THR A 773 -4.71 -4.87 26.71
CA THR A 773 -6.02 -4.63 27.31
C THR A 773 -6.11 -5.20 28.73
N ARG A 774 -6.99 -4.64 29.59
CA ARG A 774 -7.21 -5.17 30.95
C ARG A 774 -7.50 -6.67 30.98
N PRO A 775 -8.32 -7.25 30.10
CA PRO A 775 -8.52 -8.69 30.04
C PRO A 775 -7.23 -9.48 29.77
N VAL A 776 -6.38 -8.99 28.87
CA VAL A 776 -5.08 -9.62 28.58
C VAL A 776 -4.18 -9.61 29.80
N LEU A 777 -4.05 -8.48 30.50
CA LEU A 777 -3.24 -8.37 31.70
C LEU A 777 -3.73 -9.29 32.83
N VAL A 778 -5.04 -9.39 33.02
CA VAL A 778 -5.64 -10.30 34.03
C VAL A 778 -5.37 -11.77 33.67
N THR A 779 -5.57 -12.14 32.39
CA THR A 779 -5.35 -13.53 31.96
C THR A 779 -3.87 -13.92 32.08
N VAL A 780 -2.96 -13.04 31.66
CA VAL A 780 -1.51 -13.24 31.76
C VAL A 780 -1.08 -13.31 33.25
N GLY A 781 -1.59 -12.40 34.08
CA GLY A 781 -1.26 -12.38 35.51
C GLY A 781 -1.72 -13.62 36.24
N LEU A 782 -3.00 -14.01 36.06
CA LEU A 782 -3.57 -15.19 36.72
C LEU A 782 -2.95 -16.49 36.15
N GLY A 783 -2.75 -16.58 34.83
CA GLY A 783 -2.10 -17.73 34.21
C GLY A 783 -0.67 -17.90 34.67
N GLY A 784 0.11 -16.80 34.68
CA GLY A 784 1.49 -16.80 35.18
C GLY A 784 1.57 -17.19 36.66
N LEU A 785 0.67 -16.69 37.52
CA LEU A 785 0.59 -17.06 38.92
C LEU A 785 0.23 -18.57 39.09
N ALA A 786 -0.73 -19.05 38.29
CA ALA A 786 -1.12 -20.48 38.35
C ALA A 786 0.07 -21.40 37.98
N ILE A 787 0.78 -21.08 36.90
CA ILE A 787 1.97 -21.85 36.52
C ILE A 787 3.03 -21.74 37.61
N THR A 788 3.31 -20.56 38.17
CA THR A 788 4.28 -20.34 39.23
C THR A 788 3.98 -21.22 40.44
N VAL A 789 2.73 -21.25 40.93
CA VAL A 789 2.32 -22.08 42.06
C VAL A 789 2.57 -23.54 41.78
N VAL A 790 2.25 -24.00 40.59
CA VAL A 790 2.48 -25.38 40.17
C VAL A 790 3.98 -25.72 40.15
N LEU A 791 4.81 -24.85 39.56
CA LEU A 791 6.26 -25.07 39.46
C LEU A 791 6.92 -25.13 40.84
N LEU A 792 6.64 -24.16 41.70
CA LEU A 792 7.19 -24.12 43.06
C LEU A 792 6.67 -25.32 43.91
N GLY A 793 5.40 -25.71 43.72
CA GLY A 793 4.82 -26.90 44.33
C GLY A 793 5.56 -28.18 43.92
N LEU A 794 5.88 -28.35 42.63
CA LEU A 794 6.62 -29.51 42.14
C LEU A 794 8.06 -29.58 42.65
N ILE A 795 8.76 -28.41 42.74
CA ILE A 795 10.10 -28.38 43.36
C ILE A 795 10.04 -28.79 44.82
N THR A 796 9.06 -28.31 45.57
CA THR A 796 8.84 -28.68 46.98
C THR A 796 8.46 -30.15 47.15
N LEU A 797 7.62 -30.67 46.23
CA LEU A 797 7.27 -32.09 46.19
C LEU A 797 8.51 -32.98 45.93
N GLY A 798 9.39 -32.55 45.06
CA GLY A 798 10.66 -33.25 44.79
C GLY A 798 11.47 -33.45 46.07
N ARG A 799 11.60 -32.40 46.88
CA ARG A 799 12.28 -32.47 48.19
C ARG A 799 11.56 -33.37 49.16
N ALA A 800 10.21 -33.30 49.24
CA ALA A 800 9.43 -34.01 50.25
C ALA A 800 9.22 -35.50 49.92
N HIS A 801 9.14 -35.92 48.66
CA HIS A 801 8.82 -37.28 48.26
C HIS A 801 9.95 -38.04 47.57
N PHE A 802 10.95 -37.34 47.08
CA PHE A 802 12.10 -37.94 46.35
C PHE A 802 13.44 -37.60 46.97
N ASP A 803 13.44 -36.94 48.17
CA ASP A 803 14.64 -36.47 48.88
C ASP A 803 15.67 -35.74 47.99
N SER A 804 15.23 -35.13 46.90
CA SER A 804 16.05 -34.48 45.91
C SER A 804 15.41 -33.20 45.39
N VAL A 805 16.08 -32.08 45.66
CA VAL A 805 15.69 -30.75 45.08
C VAL A 805 15.92 -30.77 43.55
N ALA A 806 17.02 -31.36 43.08
CA ALA A 806 17.36 -31.42 41.68
C ALA A 806 16.36 -32.24 40.84
N THR A 807 15.81 -33.32 41.42
CA THR A 807 14.70 -34.08 40.81
C THR A 807 13.44 -33.22 40.75
N GLY A 808 13.11 -32.50 41.80
CA GLY A 808 12.00 -31.55 41.81
C GLY A 808 12.12 -30.43 40.77
N GLN A 809 13.30 -29.87 40.62
CA GLN A 809 13.62 -28.88 39.59
C GLN A 809 13.46 -29.47 38.18
N SER A 810 13.93 -30.73 37.95
CA SER A 810 13.79 -31.40 36.65
C SER A 810 12.33 -31.70 36.29
N ILE A 811 11.51 -32.12 37.29
CA ILE A 811 10.05 -32.29 37.11
C ILE A 811 9.39 -30.94 36.80
N ALA A 812 9.73 -29.88 37.56
CA ALA A 812 9.18 -28.55 37.34
C ALA A 812 9.58 -27.97 35.98
N PHE A 813 10.82 -28.18 35.54
CA PHE A 813 11.29 -27.75 34.24
C PHE A 813 10.54 -28.43 33.07
N THR A 814 10.32 -29.75 33.19
CA THR A 814 9.50 -30.53 32.25
C THR A 814 8.04 -30.05 32.29
N ALA A 815 7.46 -29.86 33.47
CA ALA A 815 6.11 -29.33 33.63
C ALA A 815 5.97 -27.94 33.02
N PHE A 816 6.99 -27.08 33.12
CA PHE A 816 6.97 -25.76 32.54
C PHE A 816 6.89 -25.85 31.00
N ALA A 817 7.73 -26.68 30.37
CA ALA A 817 7.67 -26.90 28.94
C ALA A 817 6.28 -27.41 28.48
N LEU A 818 5.69 -28.36 29.22
CA LEU A 818 4.33 -28.88 28.93
C LEU A 818 3.23 -27.84 29.16
N CYS A 819 3.32 -27.03 30.23
CA CYS A 819 2.41 -25.91 30.48
C CYS A 819 2.49 -24.85 29.37
N LEU A 820 3.67 -24.60 28.79
CA LEU A 820 3.82 -23.69 27.66
C LEU A 820 3.19 -24.24 26.37
N ILE A 821 3.18 -25.57 26.17
CA ILE A 821 2.41 -26.18 25.07
C ILE A 821 0.92 -25.87 25.25
N VAL A 822 0.37 -26.09 26.43
CA VAL A 822 -1.02 -25.75 26.74
C VAL A 822 -1.29 -24.26 26.55
N ALA A 823 -0.43 -23.40 27.11
CA ALA A 823 -0.57 -21.96 27.03
C ALA A 823 -0.54 -21.45 25.57
N ALA A 824 0.29 -22.05 24.71
CA ALA A 824 0.35 -21.68 23.29
C ALA A 824 -0.98 -21.96 22.57
N PHE A 825 -1.64 -23.09 22.85
CA PHE A 825 -2.98 -23.37 22.33
C PHE A 825 -4.04 -22.45 22.93
N GLU A 826 -3.96 -22.18 24.23
CA GLU A 826 -4.91 -21.31 24.93
C GLU A 826 -4.82 -19.85 24.48
N CYS A 827 -3.62 -19.35 24.14
CA CYS A 827 -3.41 -18.00 23.65
C CYS A 827 -3.98 -17.74 22.24
N ARG A 828 -4.37 -18.80 21.49
CA ARG A 828 -4.97 -18.66 20.16
C ARG A 828 -6.33 -17.96 20.17
N SER A 829 -7.11 -18.14 21.25
CA SER A 829 -8.41 -17.46 21.38
C SER A 829 -8.68 -17.08 22.85
N GLU A 830 -9.27 -15.89 23.04
CA GLU A 830 -9.68 -15.42 24.37
C GLU A 830 -10.92 -16.14 24.91
N THR A 831 -11.78 -16.60 24.02
CA THR A 831 -13.11 -17.08 24.40
C THR A 831 -13.41 -18.49 23.91
N GLU A 832 -12.79 -18.93 22.81
CA GLU A 832 -13.06 -20.27 22.28
C GLU A 832 -12.29 -21.32 23.07
N SER A 833 -12.97 -22.47 23.33
CA SER A 833 -12.36 -23.60 24.01
C SER A 833 -11.36 -24.30 23.10
N VAL A 834 -10.23 -24.70 23.68
CA VAL A 834 -9.25 -25.54 22.96
C VAL A 834 -9.69 -27.00 22.83
N LEU A 835 -10.75 -27.39 23.53
CA LEU A 835 -11.33 -28.75 23.49
C LEU A 835 -12.25 -28.95 22.26
N THR A 836 -11.97 -28.24 21.16
CA THR A 836 -12.71 -28.35 19.90
C THR A 836 -11.81 -28.94 18.81
N PRO A 837 -12.37 -29.68 17.81
CA PRO A 837 -11.58 -30.23 16.71
C PRO A 837 -10.79 -29.17 15.92
N SER A 838 -11.32 -27.92 15.84
CA SER A 838 -10.67 -26.81 15.17
C SER A 838 -9.33 -26.38 15.79
N THR A 839 -9.07 -26.79 17.03
CA THR A 839 -7.80 -26.53 17.72
C THR A 839 -6.61 -27.14 16.97
N PHE A 840 -6.79 -28.31 16.37
CA PHE A 840 -5.75 -29.04 15.64
C PHE A 840 -5.68 -28.74 14.14
N ASP A 841 -6.38 -27.71 13.66
CA ASP A 841 -6.41 -27.32 12.24
C ASP A 841 -5.09 -26.70 11.74
N SER A 842 -4.28 -26.13 12.65
CA SER A 842 -2.97 -25.55 12.30
C SER A 842 -1.89 -26.62 12.30
N LYS A 843 -1.49 -27.09 11.11
CA LYS A 843 -0.43 -28.10 10.97
C LYS A 843 0.90 -27.66 11.61
N GLN A 844 1.24 -26.38 11.48
CA GLN A 844 2.47 -25.82 12.05
C GLN A 844 2.46 -25.88 13.58
N MET A 845 1.37 -25.44 14.20
CA MET A 845 1.19 -25.53 15.66
C MET A 845 1.29 -26.96 16.17
N ASN A 846 0.63 -27.91 15.48
CA ASN A 846 0.65 -29.32 15.85
C ASN A 846 2.06 -29.94 15.79
N TRP A 847 2.82 -29.64 14.72
CA TRP A 847 4.20 -30.12 14.60
C TRP A 847 5.12 -29.49 15.65
N VAL A 848 4.98 -28.20 15.95
CA VAL A 848 5.75 -27.56 17.00
C VAL A 848 5.40 -28.15 18.37
N ALA A 849 4.10 -28.34 18.68
CA ALA A 849 3.67 -28.94 19.93
C ALA A 849 4.22 -30.37 20.10
N LEU A 850 4.15 -31.19 19.04
CA LEU A 850 4.71 -32.54 19.05
C LEU A 850 6.24 -32.51 19.26
N ALA A 851 6.96 -31.65 18.54
CA ALA A 851 8.40 -31.50 18.70
C ALA A 851 8.77 -31.06 20.11
N GLN A 852 8.05 -30.10 20.71
CA GLN A 852 8.27 -29.65 22.09
C GLN A 852 7.95 -30.73 23.12
N PHE A 853 6.92 -31.52 22.88
CA PHE A 853 6.61 -32.67 23.74
C PHE A 853 7.75 -33.70 23.72
N VAL A 854 8.25 -34.07 22.53
CA VAL A 854 9.39 -34.97 22.38
C VAL A 854 10.65 -34.41 23.05
N LEU A 855 10.92 -33.12 22.86
CA LEU A 855 12.05 -32.44 23.50
C LEU A 855 11.89 -32.44 25.04
N ALA A 856 10.71 -32.23 25.60
CA ALA A 856 10.47 -32.29 27.04
C ALA A 856 10.81 -33.67 27.64
N VAL A 857 10.63 -34.74 26.85
CA VAL A 857 11.09 -36.11 27.26
C VAL A 857 12.61 -36.22 27.13
N LEU A 858 13.19 -35.80 25.99
CA LEU A 858 14.62 -35.97 25.72
C LEU A 858 15.52 -35.20 26.70
N VAL A 859 15.07 -34.06 27.20
CA VAL A 859 15.83 -33.19 28.12
C VAL A 859 16.14 -33.91 29.48
N THR A 860 15.32 -34.86 29.85
CA THR A 860 15.47 -35.61 31.08
C THR A 860 15.96 -37.03 30.85
N GLN A 861 15.90 -37.55 29.61
CA GLN A 861 16.27 -38.95 29.31
C GLN A 861 17.66 -39.09 28.64
N MET A 862 18.09 -38.04 27.87
CA MET A 862 19.37 -38.12 27.15
C MET A 862 20.48 -37.46 27.94
N ASP A 863 21.64 -38.20 28.09
CA ASP A 863 22.82 -37.70 28.81
C ASP A 863 23.36 -36.36 28.30
N GLY A 864 23.34 -36.16 26.99
CA GLY A 864 23.82 -34.90 26.39
C GLY A 864 23.00 -33.69 26.86
N PHE A 865 21.68 -33.81 26.87
CA PHE A 865 20.82 -32.74 27.34
C PHE A 865 20.90 -32.59 28.87
N ARG A 866 20.96 -33.68 29.60
CA ARG A 866 21.07 -33.63 31.06
C ARG A 866 22.34 -32.88 31.50
N ARG A 867 23.49 -33.16 30.87
CA ARG A 867 24.75 -32.42 31.11
C ARG A 867 24.66 -30.94 30.74
N LEU A 868 24.00 -30.65 29.60
CA LEU A 868 23.91 -29.28 29.11
C LEU A 868 22.99 -28.41 30.01
N LEU A 869 21.87 -28.97 30.44
CA LEU A 869 20.81 -28.24 31.16
C LEU A 869 20.86 -28.45 32.67
N GLY A 870 21.72 -29.34 33.19
CA GLY A 870 21.76 -29.66 34.60
C GLY A 870 20.50 -30.38 35.11
N THR A 871 19.82 -31.15 34.25
CA THR A 871 18.61 -31.90 34.62
C THR A 871 19.03 -33.31 35.11
N THR A 872 18.16 -33.91 35.91
CA THR A 872 18.29 -35.29 36.35
C THR A 872 17.37 -36.20 35.56
N GLU A 873 17.65 -37.48 35.52
CA GLU A 873 16.74 -38.49 34.99
C GLU A 873 15.45 -38.54 35.85
N ILE A 874 14.31 -38.57 35.19
CA ILE A 874 13.01 -38.69 35.84
C ILE A 874 12.29 -39.95 35.34
N ASP A 875 11.65 -40.68 36.23
CA ASP A 875 10.89 -41.88 35.90
C ASP A 875 9.50 -41.51 35.32
N ALA A 876 8.74 -42.52 34.86
CA ALA A 876 7.43 -42.34 34.29
C ALA A 876 6.40 -41.76 35.29
N ARG A 877 6.54 -42.04 36.59
CA ARG A 877 5.69 -41.49 37.65
C ARG A 877 5.98 -40.03 37.88
N GLN A 878 7.25 -39.64 37.89
CA GLN A 878 7.72 -38.27 38.02
C GLN A 878 7.31 -37.42 36.77
N PHE A 879 7.44 -37.98 35.56
CA PHE A 879 6.92 -37.40 34.34
C PHE A 879 5.40 -37.23 34.38
N GLY A 880 4.68 -38.20 34.99
CA GLY A 880 3.25 -38.12 35.19
C GLY A 880 2.82 -36.89 36.04
N TRP A 881 3.62 -36.48 37.04
CA TRP A 881 3.39 -35.22 37.77
C TRP A 881 3.49 -34.00 36.89
N ALA A 882 4.42 -33.94 35.96
CA ALA A 882 4.55 -32.85 34.99
C ALA A 882 3.34 -32.78 34.03
N VAL A 883 2.85 -33.94 33.57
CA VAL A 883 1.64 -34.03 32.76
C VAL A 883 0.39 -33.58 33.52
N LEU A 884 0.24 -34.05 34.79
CA LEU A 884 -0.87 -33.63 35.64
C LEU A 884 -0.89 -32.10 35.89
N ALA A 885 0.28 -31.49 36.02
CA ALA A 885 0.44 -30.04 36.13
C ALA A 885 -0.09 -29.33 34.89
N ALA A 886 0.29 -29.76 33.67
CA ALA A 886 -0.17 -29.20 32.41
C ALA A 886 -1.69 -29.39 32.21
N LEU A 887 -2.25 -30.56 32.59
CA LEU A 887 -3.69 -30.81 32.56
C LEU A 887 -4.47 -29.94 33.59
N ALA A 888 -3.92 -29.72 34.75
CA ALA A 888 -4.50 -28.82 35.74
C ALA A 888 -4.58 -27.39 35.23
N LEU A 889 -3.51 -26.90 34.56
CA LEU A 889 -3.49 -25.61 33.94
C LEU A 889 -4.55 -25.51 32.82
N LEU A 890 -4.66 -26.51 31.94
CA LEU A 890 -5.69 -26.61 30.92
C LEU A 890 -7.10 -26.46 31.49
N LEU A 891 -7.42 -27.22 32.53
CA LEU A 891 -8.74 -27.18 33.18
C LEU A 891 -9.02 -25.81 33.81
N LEU A 892 -8.04 -25.22 34.48
CA LEU A 892 -8.18 -23.89 35.09
C LEU A 892 -8.42 -22.82 34.04
N TRP A 893 -7.71 -22.90 32.92
CA TRP A 893 -7.84 -21.92 31.84
C TRP A 893 -9.19 -22.03 31.12
N GLU A 894 -9.60 -23.25 30.80
CA GLU A 894 -10.93 -23.51 30.22
C GLU A 894 -12.09 -23.08 31.14
N LEU A 895 -11.94 -23.29 32.45
CA LEU A 895 -12.90 -22.76 33.44
C LEU A 895 -12.94 -21.22 33.40
N GLY A 896 -11.78 -20.55 33.30
CA GLY A 896 -11.69 -19.10 33.13
C GLY A 896 -12.42 -18.62 31.89
N LYS A 897 -12.19 -19.27 30.71
CA LYS A 897 -12.88 -18.98 29.48
C LYS A 897 -14.41 -19.22 29.57
N LEU A 898 -14.83 -20.27 30.27
CA LEU A 898 -16.25 -20.55 30.48
C LEU A 898 -16.94 -19.46 31.31
N LEU A 899 -16.28 -18.96 32.35
CA LEU A 899 -16.77 -17.84 33.17
C LEU A 899 -16.82 -16.54 32.35
N ALA A 900 -15.77 -16.26 31.57
CA ALA A 900 -15.72 -15.09 30.71
C ALA A 900 -16.81 -15.10 29.61
N ARG A 901 -17.13 -16.26 29.05
CA ARG A 901 -18.26 -16.42 28.11
C ARG A 901 -19.61 -16.14 28.76
N ARG A 902 -19.83 -16.62 29.98
CA ARG A 902 -21.08 -16.37 30.72
C ARG A 902 -21.27 -14.89 31.06
N SER A 903 -20.22 -14.19 31.42
CA SER A 903 -20.29 -12.75 31.74
C SER A 903 -20.51 -11.85 30.53
N ARG A 904 -20.14 -12.27 29.29
CA ARG A 904 -20.37 -11.53 28.04
C ARG A 904 -21.73 -11.85 27.38
N GLY A 905 -22.39 -12.93 27.78
CA GLY A 905 -23.71 -13.37 27.31
C GLY A 905 -24.89 -12.82 28.10
N THR A 906 -24.59 -12.02 29.11
CA THR A 906 -25.55 -11.20 29.89
C THR A 906 -25.29 -9.73 29.64
#